data_7590cbc96c39d5fa9211b5f3234cf7ba
#
_entry.id   7590cbc96c39d5fa9211b5f3234cf7ba
#
_cell.length_a   1.000
_cell.length_b   1.000
_cell.length_c   1.000
_cell.angle_alpha   90.00
_cell.angle_beta   90.00
_cell.angle_gamma   90.00
#
_symmetry.space_group_name_H-M   'P 1'
#
loop_
_entity.id
_entity.type
_entity.pdbx_description
1 polymer ?
#
loop_
_entity_poly.entity_id
_entity_poly.type
_entity_poly.pdbx_seq_one_letter_code
_entity_poly.pdbx_strand_id
1 'polypeptide(L)'
;MSARIFRRWAAGAALTALGLGAVEPPESAGLVAHWTFDRNLASAVNNALYAGTAHGGARLQIDRAAGAAKVGEGALRLDSTLRAGDPVYVSVGQPPGGLAGNDVLTLAAWFKLSDVGGDGTDARNFVWESVPNSALVFSVATQQRKKAAQFRFRSENYRTFQETTEGPVLAPDAWHHVATVWNARARHVRVYLNGKLHRELPLLDADRLEPIRGLHLGGNKAGDGVGDWDGWIDDVAIFDVELTARQVAALAQGGEVSAANVLARVPEPTTQRLAPAGREFPPPVIPAAESTVQGPFLGHVGAGDAVLWARVPRAGDQVATARTDDGHAVTARATAAEAGDFCLHWRFAGLRPATRYAVSFSAPELAPLSLATPAAPGTPARVTLGFGSCVDFPENTIWTRLADECPDGAVLLGDTPYIDTTQLAGQRWAYRRLASNATVAAALRRIPFWGTWNDHDFGRNDSDGTLAGKENSRRAFLEYRPLPRAGEHGQGVYSSFRRGPVEVFVLDTRWFARTERSWADPAKPTLIGRQQWEWLQRGLRASTAPFKVLACGMIWDGKGGSTESDAWGSYVHEREVLFRWLGENKIGGVVLVGGDIHISRLVRFPTRASVGYELTEFITSPMHDRVFPHAAIKDPNVIATVEEPWVFLKLTADNTGAEPVLVGELVNREGRRFFRRELRASELRAP
;
A
#
# COMPACT_ATOMS: atom_id res chain seq x y z
N MET A 1 11.13 -51.17 23.68
CA MET A 1 9.71 -51.42 24.00
C MET A 1 8.91 -50.25 23.47
N SER A 2 8.61 -50.20 22.19
CA SER A 2 7.72 -49.13 21.62
C SER A 2 7.36 -49.38 20.15
N ALA A 3 7.08 -50.61 19.76
CA ALA A 3 6.71 -50.94 18.38
C ALA A 3 5.34 -51.66 18.28
N ARG A 4 4.43 -51.43 19.23
CA ARG A 4 3.16 -52.20 19.29
C ARG A 4 1.89 -51.35 19.37
N ILE A 5 1.93 -50.02 19.27
CA ILE A 5 0.73 -49.16 19.35
C ILE A 5 0.19 -48.79 17.96
N PHE A 6 0.99 -48.90 16.90
CA PHE A 6 0.57 -48.51 15.54
C PHE A 6 -0.17 -49.59 14.72
N ARG A 7 -0.47 -50.77 15.27
CA ARG A 7 -1.11 -51.88 14.51
C ARG A 7 -2.61 -52.06 14.77
N ARG A 8 -3.34 -51.13 15.35
CA ARG A 8 -4.77 -51.34 15.68
C ARG A 8 -5.77 -50.50 14.87
N TRP A 9 -5.34 -49.75 13.89
CA TRP A 9 -6.27 -48.94 13.07
C TRP A 9 -6.47 -49.45 11.64
N ALA A 10 -6.04 -50.64 11.31
CA ALA A 10 -6.13 -51.20 9.95
C ALA A 10 -7.17 -52.32 9.78
N ALA A 11 -8.21 -52.35 10.60
CA ALA A 11 -9.23 -53.40 10.46
C ALA A 11 -10.65 -52.82 10.65
N GLY A 12 -11.31 -52.49 9.57
CA GLY A 12 -12.75 -52.30 9.59
C GLY A 12 -13.29 -51.27 8.60
N ALA A 13 -13.25 -51.51 7.29
CA ALA A 13 -14.30 -51.12 6.35
C ALA A 13 -14.01 -51.77 4.98
N ALA A 14 -14.56 -52.93 4.76
CA ALA A 14 -14.70 -53.48 3.42
C ALA A 14 -15.89 -52.79 2.75
N LEU A 15 -15.63 -51.92 1.80
CA LEU A 15 -16.63 -51.47 0.81
C LEU A 15 -16.11 -51.84 -0.57
N THR A 16 -16.91 -52.58 -1.26
CA THR A 16 -16.73 -53.18 -2.59
C THR A 16 -16.34 -52.13 -3.65
N ALA A 17 -15.18 -52.38 -4.24
CA ALA A 17 -14.57 -51.54 -5.28
C ALA A 17 -15.17 -51.86 -6.65
N LEU A 18 -15.41 -50.79 -7.41
CA LEU A 18 -15.30 -50.78 -8.87
C LEU A 18 -13.90 -50.23 -9.22
N GLY A 19 -13.12 -51.07 -9.85
CA GLY A 19 -11.76 -51.01 -10.29
C GLY A 19 -11.11 -49.64 -10.57
N LEU A 20 -10.43 -49.09 -9.59
CA LEU A 20 -9.29 -48.22 -9.77
C LEU A 20 -8.22 -48.75 -8.79
N GLY A 21 -7.04 -49.04 -9.32
CA GLY A 21 -5.93 -49.66 -8.57
C GLY A 21 -5.69 -48.95 -7.25
N ALA A 22 -5.58 -49.77 -6.19
CA ALA A 22 -5.27 -49.33 -4.86
C ALA A 22 -3.88 -48.66 -4.85
N VAL A 23 -3.86 -47.34 -4.72
CA VAL A 23 -2.66 -46.61 -4.34
C VAL A 23 -2.65 -46.57 -2.82
N GLU A 24 -1.64 -47.19 -2.20
CA GLU A 24 -1.43 -47.05 -0.76
C GLU A 24 -1.37 -45.58 -0.38
N PRO A 25 -2.11 -45.14 0.67
CA PRO A 25 -2.04 -43.74 1.10
C PRO A 25 -0.64 -43.50 1.67
N PRO A 26 0.07 -42.46 1.23
CA PRO A 26 1.33 -42.10 1.83
C PRO A 26 1.10 -41.64 3.28
N GLU A 27 1.95 -42.11 4.19
CA GLU A 27 1.99 -41.61 5.56
C GLU A 27 2.15 -40.07 5.56
N SER A 28 1.15 -39.36 6.10
CA SER A 28 1.13 -37.90 6.36
C SER A 28 1.57 -36.94 5.22
N ALA A 29 1.52 -37.33 3.98
CA ALA A 29 1.96 -36.48 2.86
C ALA A 29 1.12 -35.20 2.76
N GLY A 30 1.77 -34.06 2.97
CA GLY A 30 1.20 -32.73 2.83
C GLY A 30 0.73 -32.07 4.12
N LEU A 31 0.37 -32.80 5.16
CA LEU A 31 -0.03 -32.21 6.44
C LEU A 31 1.21 -31.97 7.32
N VAL A 32 1.50 -30.69 7.59
CA VAL A 32 2.67 -30.23 8.34
C VAL A 32 2.39 -30.08 9.82
N ALA A 33 1.26 -29.48 10.18
CA ALA A 33 0.82 -29.28 11.55
C ALA A 33 -0.71 -29.25 11.64
N HIS A 34 -1.27 -29.68 12.77
CA HIS A 34 -2.70 -29.71 13.00
C HIS A 34 -3.02 -29.54 14.50
N TRP A 35 -3.69 -28.45 14.86
CA TRP A 35 -4.15 -28.14 16.20
C TRP A 35 -5.65 -28.35 16.29
N THR A 36 -6.08 -29.43 16.91
CA THR A 36 -7.51 -29.76 17.10
C THR A 36 -8.13 -29.04 18.30
N PHE A 37 -7.31 -28.52 19.20
CA PHE A 37 -7.73 -27.94 20.47
C PHE A 37 -8.67 -28.78 21.33
N ASP A 38 -8.78 -30.07 21.07
CA ASP A 38 -9.61 -30.97 21.85
C ASP A 38 -9.16 -31.09 23.30
N ARG A 39 -7.85 -31.09 23.54
CA ARG A 39 -7.26 -31.36 24.87
C ARG A 39 -6.17 -30.38 25.29
N ASN A 40 -5.44 -29.82 24.35
CA ASN A 40 -4.27 -29.00 24.65
C ASN A 40 -3.88 -28.15 23.39
N LEU A 41 -2.76 -27.44 23.51
CA LEU A 41 -2.21 -26.60 22.42
C LEU A 41 -1.14 -27.33 21.59
N ALA A 42 -1.05 -28.67 21.73
CA ALA A 42 -0.11 -29.48 20.97
C ALA A 42 -0.64 -29.74 19.56
N SER A 43 0.25 -29.73 18.57
CA SER A 43 -0.10 -30.21 17.25
C SER A 43 -0.27 -31.72 17.25
N ALA A 44 -1.32 -32.22 16.63
CA ALA A 44 -1.55 -33.65 16.45
C ALA A 44 -0.49 -34.33 15.54
N VAL A 45 0.16 -33.48 14.70
CA VAL A 45 1.25 -33.89 13.80
C VAL A 45 2.48 -33.04 14.13
N ASN A 46 3.66 -33.67 14.19
CA ASN A 46 4.94 -32.98 14.43
C ASN A 46 4.96 -32.13 15.72
N ASN A 47 4.33 -32.58 16.78
CA ASN A 47 4.17 -31.84 18.03
C ASN A 47 5.48 -31.28 18.61
N ALA A 48 6.60 -31.99 18.46
CA ALA A 48 7.90 -31.51 18.92
C ALA A 48 8.35 -30.17 18.25
N LEU A 49 7.84 -29.89 17.06
CA LEU A 49 8.17 -28.70 16.29
C LEU A 49 7.11 -27.58 16.41
N TYR A 50 5.85 -27.97 16.62
CA TYR A 50 4.70 -27.06 16.52
C TYR A 50 3.86 -27.01 17.78
N ALA A 51 4.47 -27.18 18.96
CA ALA A 51 3.77 -26.98 20.21
C ALA A 51 3.39 -25.51 20.40
N GLY A 52 2.14 -25.27 20.77
CA GLY A 52 1.64 -23.92 21.05
C GLY A 52 2.00 -23.46 22.46
N THR A 53 2.37 -22.18 22.61
CA THR A 53 2.56 -21.52 23.89
C THR A 53 1.45 -20.50 24.12
N ALA A 54 0.72 -20.63 25.23
CA ALA A 54 -0.37 -19.73 25.58
C ALA A 54 0.13 -18.41 26.17
N HIS A 55 -0.48 -17.31 25.74
CA HIS A 55 -0.34 -15.98 26.30
C HIS A 55 -1.73 -15.46 26.70
N GLY A 56 -1.89 -14.88 27.89
CA GLY A 56 -3.18 -14.33 28.34
C GLY A 56 -3.80 -15.01 29.58
N GLY A 57 -3.13 -16.00 30.16
CA GLY A 57 -3.55 -16.63 31.41
C GLY A 57 -4.96 -17.25 31.32
N ALA A 58 -5.83 -16.95 32.28
CA ALA A 58 -7.17 -17.52 32.36
C ALA A 58 -8.14 -17.09 31.24
N ARG A 59 -7.76 -16.09 30.43
CA ARG A 59 -8.56 -15.62 29.29
C ARG A 59 -8.35 -16.47 28.02
N LEU A 60 -7.38 -17.38 28.04
CA LEU A 60 -7.14 -18.36 27.00
C LEU A 60 -7.37 -19.74 27.57
N GLN A 61 -8.32 -20.47 27.02
CA GLN A 61 -8.68 -21.82 27.51
C GLN A 61 -9.15 -22.71 26.38
N ILE A 62 -9.08 -24.03 26.61
CA ILE A 62 -9.78 -24.98 25.76
C ILE A 62 -11.23 -25.12 26.28
N ASP A 63 -12.16 -24.66 25.47
CA ASP A 63 -13.59 -24.71 25.77
C ASP A 63 -14.16 -26.05 25.28
N ARG A 64 -14.76 -26.80 26.21
CA ARG A 64 -15.39 -28.11 25.97
C ARG A 64 -16.87 -28.11 26.30
N ALA A 65 -17.46 -26.94 26.48
CA ALA A 65 -18.90 -26.88 26.66
C ALA A 65 -19.63 -27.46 25.44
N ALA A 66 -20.80 -28.01 25.66
CA ALA A 66 -21.60 -28.57 24.57
C ALA A 66 -21.85 -27.54 23.46
N GLY A 67 -21.36 -27.80 22.23
CA GLY A 67 -21.46 -26.92 21.10
C GLY A 67 -20.35 -25.84 21.01
N ALA A 68 -19.36 -25.86 21.90
CA ALA A 68 -18.21 -24.97 21.84
C ALA A 68 -17.26 -25.32 20.69
N ALA A 69 -17.07 -26.63 20.41
CA ALA A 69 -16.25 -27.07 19.29
C ALA A 69 -17.05 -27.13 17.98
N LYS A 70 -16.35 -26.90 16.87
CA LYS A 70 -16.87 -27.16 15.53
C LYS A 70 -16.50 -28.54 15.04
N VAL A 71 -15.28 -28.99 15.36
CA VAL A 71 -14.75 -30.30 15.05
C VAL A 71 -14.23 -30.90 16.36
N GLY A 72 -14.39 -32.21 16.57
CA GLY A 72 -13.90 -32.88 17.78
C GLY A 72 -14.63 -32.51 19.07
N GLU A 73 -13.88 -32.43 20.19
CA GLU A 73 -14.40 -32.29 21.55
C GLU A 73 -14.15 -30.92 22.21
N GLY A 74 -13.32 -30.06 21.63
CA GLY A 74 -12.96 -28.78 22.20
C GLY A 74 -12.53 -27.75 21.16
N ALA A 75 -12.54 -26.47 21.52
CA ALA A 75 -12.05 -25.37 20.70
C ALA A 75 -11.23 -24.40 21.55
N LEU A 76 -10.30 -23.69 20.94
CA LEU A 76 -9.54 -22.61 21.57
C LEU A 76 -10.44 -21.39 21.77
N ARG A 77 -10.78 -21.06 23.02
CA ARG A 77 -11.48 -19.83 23.40
C ARG A 77 -10.47 -18.77 23.79
N LEU A 78 -10.57 -17.61 23.16
CA LEU A 78 -9.83 -16.41 23.50
C LEU A 78 -10.82 -15.31 23.90
N ASP A 79 -10.54 -14.69 25.03
CA ASP A 79 -11.36 -13.61 25.60
C ASP A 79 -10.52 -12.35 25.66
N SER A 80 -10.45 -11.64 24.54
CA SER A 80 -9.69 -10.41 24.46
C SER A 80 -10.55 -9.23 24.86
N THR A 81 -10.02 -8.37 25.73
CA THR A 81 -10.67 -7.12 26.13
C THR A 81 -10.29 -5.96 25.23
N LEU A 82 -9.65 -6.21 24.10
CA LEU A 82 -9.14 -5.18 23.15
C LEU A 82 -8.28 -4.10 23.82
N ARG A 83 -7.51 -4.46 24.83
CA ARG A 83 -6.61 -3.53 25.53
C ARG A 83 -5.17 -3.78 25.10
N ALA A 84 -4.55 -2.79 24.48
CA ALA A 84 -3.12 -2.80 24.22
C ALA A 84 -2.33 -3.06 25.51
N GLY A 85 -1.32 -3.91 25.42
CA GLY A 85 -0.46 -4.28 26.56
C GLY A 85 -0.98 -5.46 27.40
N ASP A 86 -2.07 -6.11 27.01
CA ASP A 86 -2.63 -7.27 27.70
C ASP A 86 -3.00 -8.39 26.69
N PRO A 87 -1.99 -9.06 26.11
CA PRO A 87 -2.18 -9.97 24.97
C PRO A 87 -2.87 -11.29 25.32
N VAL A 88 -3.70 -11.80 24.39
CA VAL A 88 -4.38 -13.10 24.46
C VAL A 88 -4.22 -13.84 23.14
N TYR A 89 -3.22 -14.70 23.02
CA TYR A 89 -2.95 -15.46 21.79
C TYR A 89 -2.15 -16.73 22.05
N VAL A 90 -2.05 -17.61 21.07
CA VAL A 90 -1.15 -18.75 21.08
C VAL A 90 -0.01 -18.49 20.10
N SER A 91 1.24 -18.50 20.60
CA SER A 91 2.41 -18.52 19.72
C SER A 91 2.78 -19.96 19.39
N VAL A 92 2.98 -20.23 18.10
CA VAL A 92 3.51 -21.50 17.61
C VAL A 92 5.00 -21.35 17.38
N GLY A 93 5.79 -22.26 17.99
CA GLY A 93 7.24 -22.22 17.97
C GLY A 93 7.84 -22.29 16.56
N GLN A 94 9.07 -21.82 16.43
CA GLN A 94 9.83 -21.78 15.18
C GLN A 94 10.54 -23.11 14.95
N PRO A 95 10.16 -23.93 13.96
CA PRO A 95 10.98 -25.06 13.54
C PRO A 95 12.25 -24.57 12.85
N PRO A 96 13.37 -25.28 12.92
CA PRO A 96 14.53 -25.02 12.10
C PRO A 96 14.15 -25.04 10.60
N GLY A 97 14.37 -23.94 9.91
CA GLY A 97 14.04 -23.82 8.47
C GLY A 97 12.69 -23.16 8.14
N GLY A 98 11.91 -22.76 9.14
CA GLY A 98 10.60 -22.12 8.94
C GLY A 98 9.44 -23.08 8.77
N LEU A 99 8.21 -22.56 8.73
CA LEU A 99 7.00 -23.30 8.42
C LEU A 99 6.90 -23.46 6.91
N ALA A 100 6.89 -24.70 6.43
CA ALA A 100 6.67 -25.11 5.04
C ALA A 100 7.58 -24.46 3.96
N GLY A 101 7.65 -25.08 2.81
CA GLY A 101 8.37 -24.51 1.65
C GLY A 101 7.67 -23.25 1.11
N ASN A 102 8.46 -22.31 0.64
CA ASN A 102 7.97 -21.03 0.12
C ASN A 102 7.20 -21.14 -1.22
N ASP A 103 7.15 -22.33 -1.81
CA ASP A 103 6.54 -22.57 -3.12
C ASP A 103 5.04 -22.89 -3.04
N VAL A 104 4.65 -23.71 -2.07
CA VAL A 104 3.26 -24.15 -1.89
C VAL A 104 2.91 -24.25 -0.41
N LEU A 105 1.80 -23.66 -0.02
CA LEU A 105 1.28 -23.68 1.35
C LEU A 105 -0.25 -23.62 1.33
N THR A 106 -0.91 -24.44 2.15
CA THR A 106 -2.30 -24.24 2.52
C THR A 106 -2.42 -24.10 4.02
N LEU A 107 -3.14 -23.08 4.49
CA LEU A 107 -3.51 -22.90 5.90
C LEU A 107 -5.02 -22.86 5.99
N ALA A 108 -5.61 -23.69 6.83
CA ALA A 108 -7.05 -23.80 7.03
C ALA A 108 -7.41 -23.73 8.50
N ALA A 109 -8.57 -23.18 8.84
CA ALA A 109 -9.10 -23.16 10.20
C ALA A 109 -10.61 -22.92 10.23
N TRP A 110 -11.22 -23.30 11.34
CA TRP A 110 -12.52 -22.82 11.75
C TRP A 110 -12.37 -21.67 12.74
N PHE A 111 -13.28 -20.71 12.66
CA PHE A 111 -13.33 -19.59 13.59
C PHE A 111 -14.76 -19.13 13.84
N LYS A 112 -15.00 -18.62 15.04
CA LYS A 112 -16.27 -18.03 15.44
C LYS A 112 -15.97 -16.76 16.23
N LEU A 113 -16.49 -15.62 15.76
CA LEU A 113 -16.31 -14.31 16.41
C LEU A 113 -17.45 -14.12 17.42
N SER A 114 -17.13 -13.72 18.65
CA SER A 114 -18.13 -13.24 19.61
C SER A 114 -18.80 -11.98 19.06
N ASP A 115 -20.07 -11.82 19.37
CA ASP A 115 -20.81 -10.57 19.00
C ASP A 115 -20.49 -9.44 19.98
N VAL A 116 -19.23 -9.09 20.07
CA VAL A 116 -18.84 -7.91 20.81
C VAL A 116 -18.89 -6.74 19.84
N GLY A 117 -19.92 -5.90 19.99
CA GLY A 117 -19.98 -4.63 19.31
C GLY A 117 -18.74 -3.83 19.68
N GLY A 118 -17.74 -3.81 18.82
CA GLY A 118 -16.58 -2.95 19.02
C GLY A 118 -17.03 -1.49 19.13
N ASP A 119 -16.42 -0.76 20.01
CA ASP A 119 -16.65 0.66 20.32
C ASP A 119 -16.32 1.64 19.16
N GLY A 120 -16.23 1.14 17.93
CA GLY A 120 -15.90 1.92 16.74
C GLY A 120 -14.40 2.11 16.51
N THR A 121 -13.54 1.50 17.32
CA THR A 121 -12.11 1.44 17.03
C THR A 121 -11.83 0.44 15.90
N ASP A 122 -10.81 0.69 15.11
CA ASP A 122 -10.43 -0.10 13.93
C ASP A 122 -9.74 -1.42 14.34
N ALA A 123 -10.47 -2.26 15.07
CA ALA A 123 -9.96 -3.52 15.56
C ALA A 123 -9.94 -4.56 14.44
N ARG A 124 -8.75 -4.88 13.97
CA ARG A 124 -8.51 -6.10 13.21
C ARG A 124 -8.39 -7.24 14.22
N ASN A 125 -9.34 -8.15 14.20
CA ASN A 125 -9.28 -9.36 15.02
C ASN A 125 -8.55 -10.43 14.22
N PHE A 126 -7.35 -10.82 14.65
CA PHE A 126 -6.49 -11.77 13.94
C PHE A 126 -6.86 -13.21 14.28
N VAL A 127 -7.28 -14.00 13.32
CA VAL A 127 -7.35 -15.46 13.46
C VAL A 127 -5.94 -16.03 13.45
N TRP A 128 -5.07 -15.53 12.53
CA TRP A 128 -3.64 -15.78 12.57
C TRP A 128 -2.84 -14.65 11.94
N GLU A 129 -1.60 -14.49 12.39
CA GLU A 129 -0.59 -13.68 11.74
C GLU A 129 0.78 -14.37 11.81
N SER A 130 1.50 -14.42 10.69
CA SER A 130 2.83 -14.98 10.65
C SER A 130 3.89 -14.06 11.25
N VAL A 131 4.88 -14.66 11.92
CA VAL A 131 6.00 -13.95 12.53
C VAL A 131 7.34 -14.33 11.89
N PRO A 132 8.33 -13.44 11.85
CA PRO A 132 8.34 -12.05 12.34
C PRO A 132 7.65 -11.07 11.39
N ASN A 133 7.26 -11.53 10.22
CA ASN A 133 6.71 -10.73 9.14
C ASN A 133 5.23 -11.09 8.95
N SER A 134 4.39 -10.13 8.67
CA SER A 134 2.98 -10.39 8.31
C SER A 134 2.85 -10.97 6.90
N ALA A 135 3.62 -12.01 6.59
CA ALA A 135 3.64 -12.64 5.26
C ALA A 135 2.34 -13.40 4.96
N LEU A 136 1.70 -13.92 5.98
CA LEU A 136 0.42 -14.60 5.91
C LEU A 136 -0.47 -14.11 7.06
N VAL A 137 -1.56 -13.45 6.71
CA VAL A 137 -2.52 -12.88 7.66
C VAL A 137 -3.93 -13.27 7.28
N PHE A 138 -4.71 -13.69 8.25
CA PHE A 138 -6.15 -13.70 8.16
C PHE A 138 -6.73 -12.99 9.39
N SER A 139 -7.52 -11.97 9.14
CA SER A 139 -8.20 -11.20 10.17
C SER A 139 -9.64 -10.88 9.76
N VAL A 140 -10.46 -10.55 10.74
CA VAL A 140 -11.80 -10.01 10.52
C VAL A 140 -11.75 -8.54 10.91
N ALA A 141 -11.96 -7.65 9.94
CA ALA A 141 -12.05 -6.23 10.18
C ALA A 141 -13.45 -5.88 10.66
N THR A 142 -13.53 -5.19 11.78
CA THR A 142 -14.79 -4.72 12.35
C THR A 142 -15.10 -3.27 11.98
N GLN A 143 -14.35 -2.68 11.05
CA GLN A 143 -14.53 -1.30 10.61
C GLN A 143 -15.98 -0.98 10.26
N GLN A 144 -16.48 0.12 10.80
CA GLN A 144 -17.80 0.67 10.50
C GLN A 144 -18.97 -0.32 10.63
N ARG A 145 -18.90 -1.25 11.60
CA ARG A 145 -19.88 -2.33 11.79
C ARG A 145 -19.98 -3.32 10.62
N LYS A 146 -18.99 -3.35 9.73
CA LYS A 146 -18.89 -4.34 8.66
C LYS A 146 -17.95 -5.44 9.11
N LYS A 147 -18.46 -6.61 9.41
CA LYS A 147 -17.66 -7.81 9.70
C LYS A 147 -17.12 -8.36 8.40
N ALA A 148 -16.04 -7.78 7.88
CA ALA A 148 -15.42 -8.16 6.62
C ALA A 148 -14.18 -9.02 6.88
N ALA A 149 -14.04 -10.12 6.16
CA ALA A 149 -12.81 -10.92 6.18
C ALA A 149 -11.70 -10.19 5.40
N GLN A 150 -10.52 -10.12 5.98
CA GLN A 150 -9.34 -9.56 5.35
C GLN A 150 -8.24 -10.61 5.25
N PHE A 151 -7.72 -10.78 4.05
CA PHE A 151 -6.63 -11.69 3.74
C PHE A 151 -5.42 -10.90 3.30
N ARG A 152 -4.24 -11.26 3.79
CA ARG A 152 -2.98 -10.71 3.33
C ARG A 152 -1.99 -11.84 3.10
N PHE A 153 -1.31 -11.77 1.96
CA PHE A 153 -0.13 -12.54 1.65
C PHE A 153 0.99 -11.58 1.26
N ARG A 154 2.23 -11.91 1.62
CA ARG A 154 3.40 -11.15 1.19
C ARG A 154 4.41 -12.11 0.58
N SER A 155 4.89 -11.78 -0.62
CA SER A 155 5.98 -12.51 -1.25
C SER A 155 7.34 -12.08 -0.71
N GLU A 156 8.38 -12.91 -0.90
CA GLU A 156 9.78 -12.56 -0.60
C GLU A 156 10.22 -11.25 -1.28
N ASN A 157 9.58 -10.89 -2.38
CA ASN A 157 9.79 -9.63 -3.09
C ASN A 157 8.92 -8.49 -2.57
N TYR A 158 8.31 -8.68 -1.40
CA TYR A 158 7.46 -7.72 -0.69
C TYR A 158 6.19 -7.29 -1.44
N ARG A 159 5.81 -8.01 -2.49
CA ARG A 159 4.52 -7.80 -3.13
C ARG A 159 3.42 -8.27 -2.18
N THR A 160 2.53 -7.37 -1.82
CA THR A 160 1.41 -7.67 -0.93
C THR A 160 0.15 -7.97 -1.75
N PHE A 161 -0.49 -9.10 -1.45
CA PHE A 161 -1.79 -9.50 -1.95
C PHE A 161 -2.77 -9.34 -0.79
N GLN A 162 -3.54 -8.28 -0.81
CA GLN A 162 -4.54 -8.01 0.22
C GLN A 162 -5.92 -7.95 -0.42
N GLU A 163 -6.86 -8.64 0.19
CA GLU A 163 -8.25 -8.62 -0.22
C GLU A 163 -9.14 -8.44 1.01
N THR A 164 -10.16 -7.63 0.90
CA THR A 164 -11.20 -7.45 1.91
C THR A 164 -12.53 -7.77 1.26
N THR A 165 -13.34 -8.59 1.91
CA THR A 165 -14.67 -8.95 1.39
C THR A 165 -15.59 -7.74 1.43
N GLU A 166 -16.38 -7.53 0.38
CA GLU A 166 -17.41 -6.50 0.37
C GLU A 166 -18.63 -6.90 1.23
N GLY A 167 -18.99 -6.06 2.18
CA GLY A 167 -20.19 -6.23 3.02
C GLY A 167 -20.07 -7.24 4.16
N PRO A 168 -21.11 -7.46 4.95
CA PRO A 168 -21.13 -8.41 6.05
C PRO A 168 -21.24 -9.83 5.51
N VAL A 169 -20.09 -10.45 5.23
CA VAL A 169 -19.97 -11.83 4.72
C VAL A 169 -20.01 -12.84 5.85
N LEU A 170 -19.70 -12.42 7.09
CA LEU A 170 -19.57 -13.28 8.28
C LEU A 170 -20.73 -13.03 9.23
N ALA A 171 -21.54 -14.05 9.49
CA ALA A 171 -22.56 -13.99 10.50
C ALA A 171 -21.89 -13.99 11.90
N PRO A 172 -22.32 -13.10 12.82
CA PRO A 172 -21.84 -13.14 14.20
C PRO A 172 -22.26 -14.42 14.89
N ASP A 173 -21.47 -14.86 15.86
CA ASP A 173 -21.70 -16.06 16.67
C ASP A 173 -21.96 -17.35 15.85
N ALA A 174 -21.48 -17.37 14.62
CA ALA A 174 -21.54 -18.53 13.73
C ALA A 174 -20.13 -19.02 13.41
N TRP A 175 -20.00 -20.33 13.26
CA TRP A 175 -18.75 -20.95 12.79
C TRP A 175 -18.55 -20.70 11.30
N HIS A 176 -17.37 -20.23 10.95
CA HIS A 176 -16.92 -20.02 9.59
C HIS A 176 -15.62 -20.79 9.33
N HIS A 177 -15.49 -21.33 8.14
CA HIS A 177 -14.26 -21.98 7.68
C HIS A 177 -13.50 -21.10 6.71
N VAL A 178 -12.21 -20.96 6.90
CA VAL A 178 -11.30 -20.30 5.97
C VAL A 178 -10.23 -21.29 5.52
N ALA A 179 -9.85 -21.22 4.23
CA ALA A 179 -8.64 -21.83 3.74
C ALA A 179 -7.94 -20.86 2.79
N THR A 180 -6.64 -20.71 2.97
CA THR A 180 -5.79 -19.87 2.14
C THR A 180 -4.73 -20.75 1.48
N VAL A 181 -4.61 -20.65 0.17
CA VAL A 181 -3.69 -21.43 -0.65
C VAL A 181 -2.71 -20.47 -1.32
N TRP A 182 -1.44 -20.68 -1.09
CA TRP A 182 -0.36 -20.08 -1.84
C TRP A 182 0.26 -21.17 -2.73
N ASN A 183 0.31 -20.95 -4.03
CA ASN A 183 0.99 -21.86 -4.95
C ASN A 183 1.80 -21.06 -5.98
N ALA A 184 3.09 -20.84 -5.68
CA ALA A 184 4.00 -20.16 -6.59
C ALA A 184 4.28 -20.95 -7.87
N ARG A 185 4.22 -22.30 -7.81
CA ARG A 185 4.43 -23.15 -8.99
C ARG A 185 3.28 -23.05 -9.99
N ALA A 186 2.05 -23.00 -9.49
CA ALA A 186 0.84 -22.84 -10.29
C ALA A 186 0.44 -21.36 -10.49
N ARG A 187 1.22 -20.43 -9.91
CA ARG A 187 1.08 -18.96 -10.04
C ARG A 187 -0.26 -18.41 -9.59
N HIS A 188 -0.76 -18.89 -8.45
CA HIS A 188 -1.98 -18.32 -7.87
C HIS A 188 -1.96 -18.32 -6.34
N VAL A 189 -2.72 -17.38 -5.79
CA VAL A 189 -3.21 -17.39 -4.43
C VAL A 189 -4.70 -17.61 -4.47
N ARG A 190 -5.21 -18.57 -3.72
CA ARG A 190 -6.64 -18.81 -3.57
C ARG A 190 -7.08 -18.64 -2.14
N VAL A 191 -8.22 -18.00 -1.97
CA VAL A 191 -8.88 -17.82 -0.68
C VAL A 191 -10.26 -18.47 -0.77
N TYR A 192 -10.52 -19.35 0.17
CA TYR A 192 -11.80 -20.03 0.30
C TYR A 192 -12.47 -19.61 1.59
N LEU A 193 -13.77 -19.34 1.52
CA LEU A 193 -14.60 -19.04 2.68
C LEU A 193 -15.80 -19.99 2.69
N ASN A 194 -15.99 -20.67 3.82
CA ASN A 194 -17.06 -21.69 3.97
C ASN A 194 -17.05 -22.73 2.83
N GLY A 195 -15.87 -23.19 2.44
CA GLY A 195 -15.66 -24.20 1.40
C GLY A 195 -15.81 -23.73 -0.04
N LYS A 196 -16.14 -22.46 -0.27
CA LYS A 196 -16.29 -21.89 -1.62
C LYS A 196 -15.12 -20.98 -1.95
N LEU A 197 -14.64 -21.06 -3.19
CA LEU A 197 -13.63 -20.14 -3.68
C LEU A 197 -14.20 -18.71 -3.63
N HIS A 198 -13.57 -17.88 -2.83
CA HIS A 198 -13.93 -16.47 -2.66
C HIS A 198 -13.12 -15.60 -3.62
N ARG A 199 -11.79 -15.86 -3.72
CA ARG A 199 -10.89 -15.08 -4.54
C ARG A 199 -9.74 -15.92 -5.08
N GLU A 200 -9.33 -15.64 -6.32
CA GLU A 200 -8.07 -16.09 -6.90
C GLU A 200 -7.29 -14.89 -7.39
N LEU A 201 -6.00 -14.81 -7.02
CA LEU A 201 -5.08 -13.75 -7.38
C LEU A 201 -3.89 -14.35 -8.11
N PRO A 202 -3.46 -13.78 -9.25
CA PRO A 202 -2.32 -14.29 -10.00
C PRO A 202 -0.99 -13.93 -9.31
N LEU A 203 -0.07 -14.90 -9.25
CA LEU A 203 1.31 -14.70 -8.86
C LEU A 203 2.20 -14.50 -10.08
N LEU A 204 3.26 -13.71 -9.93
CA LEU A 204 4.35 -13.61 -10.90
C LEU A 204 5.35 -14.76 -10.70
N ASP A 205 6.17 -15.05 -11.71
CA ASP A 205 7.16 -16.15 -11.67
C ASP A 205 8.14 -16.07 -10.51
N ALA A 206 8.43 -14.88 -10.01
CA ALA A 206 9.35 -14.64 -8.92
C ALA A 206 8.66 -14.52 -7.55
N ASP A 207 7.33 -14.54 -7.50
CA ASP A 207 6.62 -14.43 -6.23
C ASP A 207 6.75 -15.74 -5.46
N ARG A 208 7.48 -15.70 -4.35
CA ARG A 208 7.54 -16.77 -3.34
C ARG A 208 7.03 -16.21 -2.04
N LEU A 209 6.36 -17.04 -1.26
CA LEU A 209 5.91 -16.61 0.06
C LEU A 209 7.14 -16.28 0.92
N GLU A 210 7.12 -15.12 1.57
CA GLU A 210 8.16 -14.75 2.52
C GLU A 210 8.26 -15.82 3.62
N PRO A 211 9.48 -16.22 4.06
CA PRO A 211 9.63 -17.30 5.01
C PRO A 211 8.84 -17.07 6.31
N ILE A 212 7.97 -18.00 6.64
CA ILE A 212 7.19 -18.00 7.87
C ILE A 212 7.99 -18.74 8.94
N ARG A 213 8.37 -18.04 10.01
CA ARG A 213 9.13 -18.62 11.12
C ARG A 213 8.26 -19.06 12.30
N GLY A 214 7.01 -18.64 12.33
CA GLY A 214 6.03 -19.01 13.33
C GLY A 214 4.68 -18.36 13.03
N LEU A 215 3.68 -18.71 13.82
CA LEU A 215 2.35 -18.11 13.76
C LEU A 215 1.91 -17.66 15.16
N HIS A 216 1.20 -16.55 15.22
CA HIS A 216 0.33 -16.20 16.33
C HIS A 216 -1.10 -16.57 15.95
N LEU A 217 -1.75 -17.41 16.72
CA LEU A 217 -3.15 -17.77 16.56
C LEU A 217 -3.95 -16.91 17.53
N GLY A 218 -4.88 -16.14 17.02
CA GLY A 218 -5.71 -15.23 17.79
C GLY A 218 -5.05 -13.91 18.18
N GLY A 219 -3.88 -13.58 17.66
CA GLY A 219 -3.19 -12.32 17.95
C GLY A 219 -2.29 -11.82 16.82
N ASN A 220 -1.85 -10.57 16.94
CA ASN A 220 -0.96 -9.94 15.96
C ASN A 220 0.52 -10.39 16.15
N LYS A 221 1.37 -10.07 15.17
CA LYS A 221 2.80 -10.41 15.20
C LYS A 221 3.59 -9.76 16.33
N ALA A 222 3.15 -8.62 16.84
CA ALA A 222 3.80 -7.91 17.93
C ALA A 222 3.51 -8.56 19.29
N GLY A 223 2.40 -9.29 19.43
CA GLY A 223 1.95 -9.87 20.66
C GLY A 223 1.68 -8.81 21.74
N ASP A 224 1.16 -7.66 21.33
CA ASP A 224 0.93 -6.49 22.21
C ASP A 224 -0.53 -6.32 22.65
N GLY A 225 -1.39 -7.26 22.29
CA GLY A 225 -2.82 -7.24 22.62
C GLY A 225 -3.68 -6.35 21.73
N VAL A 226 -3.10 -5.79 20.68
CA VAL A 226 -3.85 -4.99 19.70
C VAL A 226 -4.45 -5.90 18.64
N GLY A 227 -5.78 -5.94 18.53
CA GLY A 227 -6.47 -6.78 17.57
C GLY A 227 -6.44 -8.27 17.86
N ASP A 228 -6.23 -8.66 19.13
CA ASP A 228 -6.36 -10.04 19.54
C ASP A 228 -7.79 -10.56 19.37
N TRP A 229 -7.91 -11.84 19.11
CA TRP A 229 -9.18 -12.48 18.80
C TRP A 229 -10.11 -12.56 20.03
N ASP A 230 -11.36 -12.19 19.85
CA ASP A 230 -12.42 -12.49 20.81
C ASP A 230 -13.41 -13.49 20.20
N GLY A 231 -13.37 -14.73 20.67
CA GLY A 231 -14.19 -15.80 20.11
C GLY A 231 -13.50 -17.15 20.21
N TRP A 232 -13.81 -18.04 19.26
CA TRP A 232 -13.28 -19.39 19.19
C TRP A 232 -12.50 -19.62 17.90
N ILE A 233 -11.42 -20.38 18.00
CA ILE A 233 -10.65 -20.90 16.86
C ILE A 233 -10.57 -22.41 17.01
N ASP A 234 -10.73 -23.15 15.92
CA ASP A 234 -10.76 -24.60 15.97
C ASP A 234 -10.15 -25.21 14.72
N ASP A 235 -9.62 -26.42 14.87
CA ASP A 235 -9.14 -27.30 13.79
C ASP A 235 -8.19 -26.57 12.80
N VAL A 236 -7.16 -25.93 13.34
CA VAL A 236 -6.15 -25.21 12.52
C VAL A 236 -5.17 -26.20 11.91
N ALA A 237 -5.04 -26.20 10.60
CA ALA A 237 -4.16 -27.11 9.86
C ALA A 237 -3.29 -26.41 8.84
N ILE A 238 -2.02 -26.84 8.74
CA ILE A 238 -1.04 -26.37 7.76
C ILE A 238 -0.65 -27.53 6.85
N PHE A 239 -0.66 -27.27 5.54
CA PHE A 239 -0.25 -28.22 4.51
C PHE A 239 0.85 -27.60 3.65
N ASP A 240 1.86 -28.40 3.27
CA ASP A 240 2.87 -28.02 2.28
C ASP A 240 2.47 -28.38 0.84
N VAL A 241 1.21 -28.61 0.63
CA VAL A 241 0.56 -28.88 -0.66
C VAL A 241 -0.63 -27.94 -0.88
N GLU A 242 -0.99 -27.75 -2.13
CA GLU A 242 -2.26 -27.11 -2.48
C GLU A 242 -3.42 -28.07 -2.24
N LEU A 243 -4.36 -27.66 -1.41
CA LEU A 243 -5.65 -28.37 -1.33
C LEU A 243 -6.55 -27.99 -2.48
N THR A 244 -7.16 -28.99 -3.11
CA THR A 244 -8.16 -28.77 -4.15
C THR A 244 -9.44 -28.16 -3.58
N ALA A 245 -10.23 -27.50 -4.40
CA ALA A 245 -11.53 -26.94 -3.98
C ALA A 245 -12.44 -28.00 -3.34
N ARG A 246 -12.38 -29.28 -3.79
CA ARG A 246 -13.14 -30.39 -3.21
C ARG A 246 -12.65 -30.74 -1.80
N GLN A 247 -11.34 -30.74 -1.59
CA GLN A 247 -10.74 -31.01 -0.27
C GLN A 247 -11.06 -29.87 0.72
N VAL A 248 -10.94 -28.62 0.28
CA VAL A 248 -11.34 -27.46 1.09
C VAL A 248 -12.84 -27.49 1.41
N ALA A 249 -13.69 -27.86 0.46
CA ALA A 249 -15.12 -28.01 0.72
C ALA A 249 -15.43 -29.12 1.71
N ALA A 250 -14.67 -30.23 1.69
CA ALA A 250 -14.82 -31.32 2.67
C ALA A 250 -14.42 -30.85 4.09
N LEU A 251 -13.32 -30.12 4.25
CA LEU A 251 -12.94 -29.51 5.53
C LEU A 251 -14.03 -28.55 6.04
N ALA A 252 -14.57 -27.71 5.17
CA ALA A 252 -15.63 -26.76 5.50
C ALA A 252 -16.99 -27.42 5.83
N GLN A 253 -17.13 -28.70 5.65
CA GLN A 253 -18.28 -29.48 6.10
C GLN A 253 -18.07 -30.15 7.48
N GLY A 254 -16.95 -29.89 8.13
CA GLY A 254 -16.55 -30.54 9.38
C GLY A 254 -15.94 -31.92 9.15
N GLY A 255 -15.43 -32.19 7.95
CA GLY A 255 -14.61 -33.36 7.69
C GLY A 255 -13.32 -33.31 8.51
N GLU A 256 -13.00 -34.42 9.18
CA GLU A 256 -11.73 -34.54 9.90
C GLU A 256 -10.55 -34.24 8.95
N VAL A 257 -9.54 -33.52 9.45
CA VAL A 257 -8.24 -33.33 8.79
C VAL A 257 -7.47 -34.67 8.87
N SER A 258 -8.15 -35.78 8.65
CA SER A 258 -7.51 -37.09 8.61
C SER A 258 -6.93 -37.34 7.23
N ALA A 259 -5.82 -38.06 7.20
CA ALA A 259 -5.12 -38.47 5.98
C ALA A 259 -6.05 -39.06 4.89
N ALA A 260 -7.10 -39.73 5.27
CA ALA A 260 -8.02 -40.41 4.34
C ALA A 260 -8.91 -39.45 3.52
N ASN A 261 -9.28 -38.30 4.08
CA ASN A 261 -10.22 -37.37 3.42
C ASN A 261 -9.54 -36.24 2.65
N VAL A 262 -8.32 -35.89 3.03
CA VAL A 262 -7.61 -34.70 2.51
C VAL A 262 -6.43 -35.09 1.60
N LEU A 263 -5.89 -36.28 1.77
CA LEU A 263 -4.58 -36.67 1.22
C LEU A 263 -4.63 -37.57 -0.02
N ALA A 264 -5.72 -37.60 -0.78
CA ALA A 264 -5.62 -38.11 -2.13
C ALA A 264 -4.64 -37.24 -2.91
N ARG A 265 -3.39 -37.69 -3.08
CA ARG A 265 -2.37 -37.01 -3.87
C ARG A 265 -2.97 -36.59 -5.19
N VAL A 266 -2.99 -35.29 -5.46
CA VAL A 266 -2.93 -34.82 -6.83
C VAL A 266 -1.59 -35.31 -7.38
N PRO A 267 -1.52 -36.05 -8.50
CA PRO A 267 -0.26 -36.43 -9.10
C PRO A 267 0.56 -35.16 -9.24
N GLU A 268 1.79 -35.15 -8.74
CA GLU A 268 2.69 -34.02 -8.96
C GLU A 268 2.74 -33.76 -10.49
N PRO A 269 2.42 -32.54 -10.96
CA PRO A 269 2.84 -32.20 -12.29
C PRO A 269 4.36 -32.36 -12.30
N THR A 270 4.89 -33.08 -13.27
CA THR A 270 6.30 -33.44 -13.43
C THR A 270 7.17 -32.25 -13.09
N THR A 271 7.74 -32.28 -11.90
CA THR A 271 8.47 -31.13 -11.32
C THR A 271 9.81 -30.96 -12.00
N GLN A 272 9.90 -29.96 -12.87
CA GLN A 272 11.18 -29.27 -12.93
C GLN A 272 11.34 -28.50 -11.60
N ARG A 273 12.27 -28.93 -10.77
CA ARG A 273 12.75 -28.17 -9.62
C ARG A 273 13.05 -26.74 -10.11
N LEU A 274 12.40 -25.75 -9.54
CA LEU A 274 12.80 -24.37 -9.77
C LEU A 274 14.28 -24.25 -9.41
N ALA A 275 15.08 -23.73 -10.35
CA ALA A 275 16.52 -23.61 -10.15
C ALA A 275 16.80 -22.67 -8.98
N PRO A 276 17.91 -22.89 -8.25
CA PRO A 276 18.35 -21.96 -7.21
C PRO A 276 18.56 -20.56 -7.79
N ALA A 277 18.40 -19.56 -6.93
CA ALA A 277 18.52 -18.14 -7.27
C ALA A 277 19.71 -17.87 -8.22
N GLY A 278 19.43 -17.32 -9.40
CA GLY A 278 20.45 -17.01 -10.41
C GLY A 278 20.04 -17.23 -11.87
N ARG A 279 18.84 -17.78 -12.15
CA ARG A 279 18.31 -17.81 -13.52
C ARG A 279 17.42 -16.61 -13.77
N GLU A 280 17.73 -15.86 -14.82
CA GLU A 280 16.78 -14.92 -15.43
C GLU A 280 15.55 -15.71 -15.90
N PHE A 281 14.41 -15.42 -15.32
CA PHE A 281 13.14 -15.99 -15.76
C PHE A 281 12.66 -15.22 -17.00
N PRO A 282 12.01 -15.87 -17.97
CA PRO A 282 11.38 -15.14 -19.05
C PRO A 282 10.36 -14.14 -18.44
N PRO A 283 10.22 -12.97 -19.05
CA PRO A 283 9.27 -11.98 -18.55
C PRO A 283 7.87 -12.61 -18.49
N PRO A 284 7.05 -12.23 -17.51
CA PRO A 284 5.70 -12.75 -17.37
C PRO A 284 4.94 -12.56 -18.68
N VAL A 285 4.18 -13.57 -19.10
CA VAL A 285 3.25 -13.41 -20.23
C VAL A 285 2.22 -12.37 -19.80
N ILE A 286 2.34 -11.17 -20.37
CA ILE A 286 1.43 -10.06 -20.10
C ILE A 286 0.06 -10.45 -20.66
N PRO A 287 -1.01 -10.47 -19.85
CA PRO A 287 -2.36 -10.73 -20.36
C PRO A 287 -2.70 -9.78 -21.51
N ALA A 288 -3.48 -10.21 -22.49
CA ALA A 288 -3.83 -9.42 -23.67
C ALA A 288 -4.45 -8.04 -23.34
N ALA A 289 -5.10 -7.91 -22.19
CA ALA A 289 -5.60 -6.63 -21.66
C ALA A 289 -4.50 -5.60 -21.35
N GLU A 290 -3.26 -6.03 -21.18
CA GLU A 290 -2.13 -5.14 -20.92
C GLU A 290 -1.49 -4.54 -22.19
N SER A 291 -1.90 -4.97 -23.36
CA SER A 291 -1.55 -4.32 -24.64
C SER A 291 -2.39 -3.09 -24.95
N THR A 292 -3.27 -2.67 -24.04
CA THR A 292 -4.17 -1.54 -24.24
C THR A 292 -3.41 -0.20 -24.26
N VAL A 293 -3.89 0.70 -25.10
CA VAL A 293 -3.45 2.09 -25.12
C VAL A 293 -3.86 2.78 -23.84
N GLN A 294 -2.95 3.52 -23.21
CA GLN A 294 -3.20 4.28 -21.98
C GLN A 294 -2.88 5.75 -22.20
N GLY A 295 -3.69 6.62 -21.64
CA GLY A 295 -3.56 8.07 -21.87
C GLY A 295 -4.32 8.55 -23.12
N PRO A 296 -3.95 9.71 -23.71
CA PRO A 296 -2.91 10.62 -23.25
C PRO A 296 -3.29 11.34 -21.96
N PHE A 297 -2.29 11.62 -21.11
CA PHE A 297 -2.47 12.32 -19.83
C PHE A 297 -1.70 13.66 -19.83
N LEU A 298 -2.26 14.64 -19.12
CA LEU A 298 -1.58 15.89 -18.83
C LEU A 298 -0.61 15.65 -17.68
N GLY A 299 0.70 15.63 -17.95
CA GLY A 299 1.71 15.66 -16.91
C GLY A 299 1.99 17.10 -16.45
N HIS A 300 3.28 17.45 -16.41
CA HIS A 300 3.66 18.84 -16.14
C HIS A 300 3.08 19.80 -17.20
N VAL A 301 2.51 20.90 -16.73
CA VAL A 301 2.13 22.03 -17.59
C VAL A 301 2.63 23.31 -16.93
N GLY A 302 3.66 23.92 -17.52
CA GLY A 302 4.22 25.22 -17.16
C GLY A 302 3.70 26.35 -18.04
N ALA A 303 4.16 27.59 -17.78
CA ALA A 303 3.75 28.76 -18.58
C ALA A 303 4.30 28.70 -20.01
N GLY A 304 5.45 28.08 -20.24
CA GLY A 304 6.11 27.99 -21.55
C GLY A 304 6.45 26.58 -21.99
N ASP A 305 6.09 25.56 -21.20
CA ASP A 305 6.47 24.17 -21.43
C ASP A 305 5.40 23.21 -20.93
N ALA A 306 5.44 21.97 -21.43
CA ALA A 306 4.57 20.89 -20.94
C ALA A 306 5.19 19.51 -21.20
N VAL A 307 4.79 18.53 -20.40
CA VAL A 307 5.10 17.12 -20.62
C VAL A 307 3.78 16.35 -20.65
N LEU A 308 3.49 15.70 -21.77
CA LEU A 308 2.34 14.81 -21.91
C LEU A 308 2.81 13.36 -21.90
N TRP A 309 1.96 12.48 -21.44
CA TRP A 309 2.25 11.06 -21.34
C TRP A 309 1.22 10.19 -22.04
N ALA A 310 1.68 9.13 -22.68
CA ALA A 310 0.84 7.99 -23.07
C ALA A 310 1.68 6.70 -23.11
N ARG A 311 1.01 5.57 -23.11
CA ARG A 311 1.58 4.26 -23.42
C ARG A 311 0.88 3.70 -24.65
N VAL A 312 1.67 3.21 -25.61
CA VAL A 312 1.18 2.66 -26.88
C VAL A 312 1.60 1.18 -27.02
N PRO A 313 0.92 0.37 -27.86
CA PRO A 313 1.20 -1.06 -27.94
C PRO A 313 2.44 -1.42 -28.77
N ARG A 314 3.08 -0.46 -29.47
CA ARG A 314 4.15 -0.70 -30.42
C ARG A 314 5.29 0.30 -30.28
N ALA A 315 6.50 -0.19 -30.51
CA ALA A 315 7.70 0.66 -30.61
C ALA A 315 7.60 1.60 -31.85
N GLY A 316 8.20 2.77 -31.74
CA GLY A 316 8.31 3.71 -32.82
C GLY A 316 8.23 5.18 -32.38
N ASP A 317 8.57 6.06 -33.32
CA ASP A 317 8.52 7.50 -33.10
C ASP A 317 7.09 8.03 -33.24
N GLN A 318 6.69 8.88 -32.31
CA GLN A 318 5.40 9.50 -32.24
C GLN A 318 5.54 11.03 -32.11
N VAL A 319 4.67 11.74 -32.82
CA VAL A 319 4.63 13.21 -32.81
C VAL A 319 3.34 13.67 -32.14
N ALA A 320 3.44 14.62 -31.23
CA ALA A 320 2.32 15.37 -30.72
C ALA A 320 2.40 16.82 -31.20
N THR A 321 1.28 17.40 -31.62
CA THR A 321 1.18 18.79 -32.10
C THR A 321 0.17 19.56 -31.27
N ALA A 322 0.63 20.57 -30.55
CA ALA A 322 -0.20 21.52 -29.81
C ALA A 322 -0.48 22.72 -30.69
N ARG A 323 -1.75 23.02 -30.98
CA ARG A 323 -2.17 24.09 -31.90
C ARG A 323 -3.18 25.03 -31.22
N THR A 324 -2.99 26.32 -31.39
CA THR A 324 -3.95 27.37 -30.97
C THR A 324 -4.94 27.67 -32.07
N ASP A 325 -6.03 28.35 -31.74
CA ASP A 325 -7.07 28.75 -32.70
C ASP A 325 -6.54 29.75 -33.75
N ASP A 326 -5.53 30.59 -33.40
CA ASP A 326 -4.84 31.51 -34.31
C ASP A 326 -3.78 30.85 -35.20
N GLY A 327 -3.68 29.50 -35.14
CA GLY A 327 -2.80 28.70 -36.00
C GLY A 327 -1.37 28.51 -35.48
N HIS A 328 -0.97 29.13 -34.37
CA HIS A 328 0.34 28.84 -33.76
C HIS A 328 0.43 27.37 -33.36
N ALA A 329 1.50 26.72 -33.75
CA ALA A 329 1.68 25.29 -33.48
C ALA A 329 3.08 24.99 -32.94
N VAL A 330 3.13 24.14 -31.94
CA VAL A 330 4.36 23.60 -31.37
C VAL A 330 4.30 22.06 -31.43
N THR A 331 5.39 21.42 -31.86
CA THR A 331 5.49 19.98 -31.98
C THR A 331 6.49 19.43 -30.99
N ALA A 332 6.19 18.21 -30.47
CA ALA A 332 7.10 17.42 -29.66
C ALA A 332 7.18 16.00 -30.23
N ARG A 333 8.36 15.38 -30.12
CA ARG A 333 8.59 13.99 -30.53
C ARG A 333 8.91 13.14 -29.31
N ALA A 334 8.47 11.88 -29.33
CA ALA A 334 8.79 10.88 -28.32
C ALA A 334 8.90 9.51 -29.00
N THR A 335 9.74 8.64 -28.48
CA THR A 335 9.97 7.29 -29.01
C THR A 335 9.46 6.27 -28.01
N ALA A 336 8.50 5.46 -28.41
CA ALA A 336 8.07 4.28 -27.64
C ALA A 336 9.08 3.15 -27.88
N ALA A 337 9.54 2.54 -26.80
CA ALA A 337 10.44 1.39 -26.86
C ALA A 337 10.09 0.38 -25.76
N GLU A 338 10.30 -0.91 -26.01
CA GLU A 338 10.08 -1.97 -25.05
C GLU A 338 10.87 -1.73 -23.74
N ALA A 339 12.12 -1.27 -23.87
CA ALA A 339 12.96 -0.92 -22.74
C ALA A 339 12.32 0.10 -21.78
N GLY A 340 11.45 1.00 -22.27
CA GLY A 340 10.68 1.98 -21.51
C GLY A 340 9.20 1.61 -21.37
N ASP A 341 8.85 0.34 -21.45
CA ASP A 341 7.47 -0.18 -21.39
C ASP A 341 6.51 0.54 -22.36
N PHE A 342 7.03 0.95 -23.51
CA PHE A 342 6.30 1.67 -24.55
C PHE A 342 5.67 3.01 -24.09
N CYS A 343 6.15 3.57 -22.98
CA CYS A 343 5.74 4.88 -22.50
C CYS A 343 6.32 6.00 -23.37
N LEU A 344 5.51 7.00 -23.62
CA LEU A 344 5.84 8.20 -24.41
C LEU A 344 5.79 9.44 -23.52
N HIS A 345 6.79 10.30 -23.64
CA HIS A 345 6.86 11.58 -22.96
C HIS A 345 7.09 12.68 -24.00
N TRP A 346 6.03 13.36 -24.43
CA TRP A 346 6.16 14.51 -25.32
C TRP A 346 6.48 15.76 -24.51
N ARG A 347 7.69 16.28 -24.69
CA ARG A 347 8.18 17.49 -24.02
C ARG A 347 8.04 18.67 -24.96
N PHE A 348 7.07 19.52 -24.68
CA PHE A 348 6.87 20.78 -25.39
C PHE A 348 7.69 21.88 -24.75
N ALA A 349 8.28 22.77 -25.59
CA ALA A 349 8.93 24.00 -25.18
C ALA A 349 8.48 25.12 -26.12
N GLY A 350 8.48 26.36 -25.63
CA GLY A 350 8.06 27.50 -26.43
C GLY A 350 6.54 27.66 -26.57
N LEU A 351 5.78 27.09 -25.62
CA LEU A 351 4.35 27.38 -25.50
C LEU A 351 4.14 28.84 -25.05
N ARG A 352 3.02 29.43 -25.43
CA ARG A 352 2.62 30.77 -24.98
C ARG A 352 1.94 30.68 -23.62
N PRO A 353 2.24 31.56 -22.67
CA PRO A 353 1.51 31.65 -21.41
C PRO A 353 0.03 31.99 -21.60
N ALA A 354 -0.81 31.62 -20.64
CA ALA A 354 -2.26 31.86 -20.59
C ALA A 354 -2.98 31.47 -21.90
N THR A 355 -2.56 30.38 -22.53
CA THR A 355 -3.00 29.97 -23.86
C THR A 355 -3.57 28.55 -23.86
N ARG A 356 -4.67 28.36 -24.56
CA ARG A 356 -5.28 27.06 -24.79
C ARG A 356 -4.80 26.47 -26.11
N TYR A 357 -4.47 25.18 -26.10
CA TYR A 357 -4.04 24.41 -27.24
C TYR A 357 -4.92 23.16 -27.42
N ALA A 358 -5.30 22.87 -28.66
CA ALA A 358 -5.76 21.55 -29.06
C ALA A 358 -4.53 20.69 -29.38
N VAL A 359 -4.39 19.50 -28.75
CA VAL A 359 -3.28 18.61 -28.99
C VAL A 359 -3.74 17.38 -29.76
N SER A 360 -3.09 17.13 -30.88
CA SER A 360 -3.26 15.93 -31.72
C SER A 360 -2.00 15.09 -31.71
N PHE A 361 -2.16 13.78 -31.99
CA PHE A 361 -1.09 12.78 -31.96
C PHE A 361 -0.98 12.09 -33.31
N SER A 362 0.23 11.68 -33.70
CA SER A 362 0.44 10.86 -34.90
C SER A 362 -0.03 9.42 -34.69
N ALA A 363 -0.08 8.94 -33.44
CA ALA A 363 -0.66 7.65 -33.10
C ALA A 363 -2.19 7.75 -33.16
N PRO A 364 -2.85 7.06 -34.12
CA PRO A 364 -4.30 7.20 -34.37
C PRO A 364 -5.17 6.66 -33.24
N GLU A 365 -4.61 5.78 -32.41
CA GLU A 365 -5.26 5.24 -31.22
C GLU A 365 -5.36 6.21 -30.05
N LEU A 366 -4.63 7.34 -30.07
CA LEU A 366 -4.65 8.36 -29.03
C LEU A 366 -5.69 9.45 -29.37
N ALA A 367 -6.68 9.58 -28.51
CA ALA A 367 -7.67 10.64 -28.67
C ALA A 367 -7.05 12.02 -28.39
N PRO A 368 -7.42 13.07 -29.13
CA PRO A 368 -6.98 14.45 -28.87
C PRO A 368 -7.28 14.90 -27.44
N LEU A 369 -6.51 15.84 -26.91
CA LEU A 369 -6.75 16.48 -25.62
C LEU A 369 -6.60 18.00 -25.69
N SER A 370 -7.12 18.70 -24.68
CA SER A 370 -6.93 20.13 -24.50
C SER A 370 -5.82 20.39 -23.47
N LEU A 371 -4.89 21.28 -23.81
CA LEU A 371 -3.82 21.75 -22.94
C LEU A 371 -4.00 23.26 -22.70
N ALA A 372 -4.01 23.69 -21.45
CA ALA A 372 -4.07 25.12 -21.09
C ALA A 372 -2.86 25.51 -20.24
N THR A 373 -2.01 26.38 -20.74
CA THR A 373 -0.87 26.92 -20.01
C THR A 373 -1.31 27.96 -18.98
N PRO A 374 -0.70 28.01 -17.79
CA PRO A 374 -0.95 29.11 -16.85
C PRO A 374 -0.39 30.43 -17.35
N ALA A 375 -0.81 31.51 -16.69
CA ALA A 375 -0.21 32.85 -16.89
C ALA A 375 1.30 32.82 -16.53
N ALA A 376 2.05 33.77 -17.09
CA ALA A 376 3.47 33.91 -16.78
C ALA A 376 3.69 34.15 -15.25
N PRO A 377 4.83 33.70 -14.71
CA PRO A 377 5.18 33.98 -13.31
C PRO A 377 5.15 35.50 -13.02
N GLY A 378 4.56 35.84 -11.86
CA GLY A 378 4.39 37.26 -11.48
C GLY A 378 3.05 37.89 -11.89
N THR A 379 2.31 37.28 -12.83
CA THR A 379 0.96 37.70 -13.15
C THR A 379 -0.01 37.35 -12.01
N PRO A 380 -0.86 38.31 -11.57
CA PRO A 380 -1.91 37.99 -10.60
C PRO A 380 -2.82 36.87 -11.10
N ALA A 381 -3.04 35.89 -10.28
CA ALA A 381 -3.84 34.70 -10.61
C ALA A 381 -4.45 34.07 -9.36
N ARG A 382 -5.57 33.38 -9.57
CA ARG A 382 -6.12 32.42 -8.60
C ARG A 382 -5.89 31.02 -9.11
N VAL A 383 -5.28 30.17 -8.30
CA VAL A 383 -4.88 28.81 -8.65
C VAL A 383 -5.35 27.84 -7.58
N THR A 384 -5.88 26.71 -8.00
CA THR A 384 -6.36 25.65 -7.10
C THR A 384 -5.69 24.32 -7.43
N LEU A 385 -4.90 23.80 -6.48
CA LEU A 385 -4.19 22.53 -6.56
C LEU A 385 -4.74 21.52 -5.55
N GLY A 386 -4.86 20.27 -5.97
CA GLY A 386 -5.20 19.16 -5.11
C GLY A 386 -3.95 18.39 -4.65
N PHE A 387 -3.94 17.90 -3.41
CA PHE A 387 -2.89 17.03 -2.88
C PHE A 387 -3.53 15.79 -2.29
N GLY A 388 -2.97 14.62 -2.56
CA GLY A 388 -3.47 13.37 -2.01
C GLY A 388 -2.45 12.26 -2.00
N SER A 389 -2.64 11.29 -1.12
CA SER A 389 -1.78 10.11 -0.94
C SER A 389 -2.61 8.86 -0.67
N CYS A 390 -1.96 7.71 -0.64
CA CYS A 390 -2.56 6.45 -0.24
C CYS A 390 -3.77 6.09 -1.11
N VAL A 391 -3.50 5.75 -2.38
CA VAL A 391 -4.52 5.41 -3.38
C VAL A 391 -4.56 3.91 -3.59
N ASP A 392 -5.71 3.30 -3.31
CA ASP A 392 -5.99 1.90 -3.66
C ASP A 392 -6.78 1.81 -4.99
N PHE A 393 -6.85 0.59 -5.55
CA PHE A 393 -7.29 0.34 -6.91
C PHE A 393 -8.80 0.31 -7.20
N PRO A 394 -9.75 0.20 -6.26
CA PRO A 394 -11.14 0.20 -6.67
C PRO A 394 -11.51 1.49 -7.38
N GLU A 395 -12.35 1.41 -8.40
CA GLU A 395 -12.94 2.58 -9.04
C GLU A 395 -13.70 3.42 -8.00
N ASN A 396 -13.37 4.69 -7.95
CA ASN A 396 -14.02 5.58 -7.00
C ASN A 396 -14.14 7.01 -7.56
N THR A 397 -15.10 7.74 -7.03
CA THR A 397 -15.43 9.10 -7.48
C THR A 397 -14.48 10.18 -6.96
N ILE A 398 -13.51 9.83 -6.09
CA ILE A 398 -12.54 10.80 -5.55
C ILE A 398 -11.74 11.49 -6.66
N TRP A 399 -11.37 10.75 -7.71
CA TRP A 399 -10.62 11.30 -8.85
C TRP A 399 -11.43 12.31 -9.65
N THR A 400 -12.73 12.04 -9.85
CA THR A 400 -13.64 12.98 -10.51
C THR A 400 -13.78 14.23 -9.65
N ARG A 401 -14.02 14.07 -8.35
CA ARG A 401 -14.12 15.20 -7.41
C ARG A 401 -12.84 16.02 -7.37
N LEU A 402 -11.67 15.38 -7.31
CA LEU A 402 -10.38 16.06 -7.36
C LEU A 402 -10.23 16.92 -8.63
N ALA A 403 -10.55 16.36 -9.79
CA ALA A 403 -10.44 17.08 -11.06
C ALA A 403 -11.45 18.23 -11.19
N ASP A 404 -12.63 18.11 -10.60
CA ASP A 404 -13.65 19.17 -10.59
C ASP A 404 -13.28 20.32 -9.63
N GLU A 405 -12.76 20.00 -8.45
CA GLU A 405 -12.40 20.98 -7.42
C GLU A 405 -11.03 21.64 -7.66
N CYS A 406 -10.12 20.96 -8.36
CA CYS A 406 -8.71 21.37 -8.54
C CYS A 406 -8.30 21.40 -10.02
N PRO A 407 -8.88 22.30 -10.82
CA PRO A 407 -8.67 22.34 -12.28
C PRO A 407 -7.23 22.72 -12.69
N ASP A 408 -6.45 23.34 -11.80
CA ASP A 408 -5.06 23.72 -12.08
C ASP A 408 -4.07 22.57 -11.86
N GLY A 409 -4.51 21.46 -11.31
CA GLY A 409 -3.76 20.23 -11.21
C GLY A 409 -3.75 19.54 -9.85
N ALA A 410 -3.09 18.40 -9.79
CA ALA A 410 -2.95 17.57 -8.59
C ALA A 410 -1.49 17.18 -8.32
N VAL A 411 -1.16 17.01 -7.04
CA VAL A 411 0.13 16.48 -6.56
C VAL A 411 -0.14 15.18 -5.81
N LEU A 412 0.42 14.09 -6.30
CA LEU A 412 0.31 12.76 -5.70
C LEU A 412 1.52 12.53 -4.78
N LEU A 413 1.26 12.34 -3.49
CA LEU A 413 2.27 12.34 -2.44
C LEU A 413 2.81 10.93 -2.11
N GLY A 414 2.65 9.98 -3.02
CA GLY A 414 3.08 8.60 -2.82
C GLY A 414 1.96 7.66 -2.42
N ASP A 415 2.30 6.38 -2.31
CA ASP A 415 1.38 5.25 -2.22
C ASP A 415 0.32 5.31 -3.33
N THR A 416 0.79 5.64 -4.51
CA THR A 416 -0.06 5.87 -5.69
C THR A 416 0.60 5.24 -6.92
N PRO A 417 0.42 3.92 -7.10
CA PRO A 417 -0.33 2.95 -6.27
C PRO A 417 0.53 2.26 -5.21
N TYR A 418 -0.08 1.41 -4.35
CA TYR A 418 0.62 0.42 -3.52
C TYR A 418 1.24 -0.65 -4.41
N ILE A 419 2.57 -0.81 -4.36
CA ILE A 419 3.34 -1.72 -5.23
C ILE A 419 4.06 -2.80 -4.45
N ASP A 420 4.71 -2.45 -3.33
CA ASP A 420 5.36 -3.35 -2.38
C ASP A 420 6.49 -4.22 -2.95
N THR A 421 7.09 -3.83 -4.06
CA THR A 421 8.22 -4.54 -4.67
C THR A 421 9.16 -3.62 -5.43
N THR A 422 10.46 -3.96 -5.50
CA THR A 422 11.44 -3.30 -6.38
C THR A 422 11.63 -4.02 -7.72
N GLN A 423 10.88 -5.08 -8.00
CA GLN A 423 10.95 -5.75 -9.29
C GLN A 423 10.32 -4.90 -10.39
N LEU A 424 11.08 -4.62 -11.44
CA LEU A 424 10.64 -3.74 -12.52
C LEU A 424 9.32 -4.17 -13.17
N ALA A 425 9.11 -5.47 -13.36
CA ALA A 425 7.87 -6.00 -13.93
C ALA A 425 6.67 -5.75 -13.01
N GLY A 426 6.83 -5.94 -11.69
CA GLY A 426 5.81 -5.64 -10.68
C GLY A 426 5.49 -4.16 -10.59
N GLN A 427 6.52 -3.31 -10.58
CA GLN A 427 6.40 -1.86 -10.61
C GLN A 427 5.60 -1.38 -11.83
N ARG A 428 5.98 -1.81 -13.03
CA ARG A 428 5.30 -1.47 -14.28
C ARG A 428 3.87 -1.97 -14.32
N TRP A 429 3.62 -3.19 -13.84
CA TRP A 429 2.27 -3.75 -13.77
C TRP A 429 1.35 -2.89 -12.90
N ALA A 430 1.78 -2.48 -11.73
CA ALA A 430 0.98 -1.66 -10.82
C ALA A 430 0.67 -0.27 -11.41
N TYR A 431 1.66 0.39 -12.02
CA TYR A 431 1.43 1.65 -12.73
C TYR A 431 0.49 1.49 -13.93
N ARG A 432 0.63 0.41 -14.72
CA ARG A 432 -0.31 0.12 -15.82
C ARG A 432 -1.73 -0.04 -15.30
N ARG A 433 -1.90 -0.79 -14.21
CA ARG A 433 -3.20 -0.99 -13.57
C ARG A 433 -3.82 0.34 -13.13
N LEU A 434 -3.05 1.22 -12.50
CA LEU A 434 -3.50 2.56 -12.14
C LEU A 434 -3.90 3.37 -13.36
N ALA A 435 -3.07 3.41 -14.40
CA ALA A 435 -3.32 4.17 -15.64
C ALA A 435 -4.52 3.62 -16.44
N SER A 436 -4.88 2.35 -16.26
CA SER A 436 -6.06 1.72 -16.90
C SER A 436 -7.35 1.94 -16.12
N ASN A 437 -7.29 2.43 -14.86
CA ASN A 437 -8.49 2.72 -14.10
C ASN A 437 -9.25 3.88 -14.76
N ALA A 438 -10.54 3.67 -15.05
CA ALA A 438 -11.33 4.61 -15.84
C ALA A 438 -11.46 5.99 -15.18
N THR A 439 -11.65 6.04 -13.85
CA THR A 439 -11.80 7.31 -13.12
C THR A 439 -10.49 8.06 -13.00
N VAL A 440 -9.37 7.36 -12.80
CA VAL A 440 -8.01 7.93 -12.83
C VAL A 440 -7.70 8.48 -14.22
N ALA A 441 -7.91 7.67 -15.27
CA ALA A 441 -7.64 8.08 -16.64
C ALA A 441 -8.46 9.33 -17.04
N ALA A 442 -9.75 9.36 -16.68
CA ALA A 442 -10.61 10.52 -16.95
C ALA A 442 -10.11 11.80 -16.25
N ALA A 443 -9.66 11.70 -15.00
CA ALA A 443 -9.11 12.83 -14.25
C ALA A 443 -7.78 13.32 -14.86
N LEU A 444 -6.81 12.43 -15.10
CA LEU A 444 -5.47 12.78 -15.60
C LEU A 444 -5.46 13.27 -17.08
N ARG A 445 -6.55 13.04 -17.81
CA ARG A 445 -6.78 13.68 -19.12
C ARG A 445 -7.23 15.14 -19.00
N ARG A 446 -7.81 15.55 -17.86
CA ARG A 446 -8.43 16.86 -17.65
C ARG A 446 -7.52 17.83 -16.91
N ILE A 447 -6.72 17.36 -15.96
CA ILE A 447 -5.88 18.18 -15.10
C ILE A 447 -4.41 17.75 -15.18
N PRO A 448 -3.45 18.70 -15.11
CA PRO A 448 -2.04 18.38 -14.91
C PRO A 448 -1.80 17.64 -13.61
N PHE A 449 -0.75 16.80 -13.58
CA PHE A 449 -0.37 16.15 -12.33
C PHE A 449 1.15 16.06 -12.15
N TRP A 450 1.55 16.11 -10.90
CA TRP A 450 2.92 15.93 -10.41
C TRP A 450 2.90 14.92 -9.27
N GLY A 451 4.04 14.54 -8.77
CA GLY A 451 4.08 13.70 -7.57
C GLY A 451 5.46 13.24 -7.18
N THR A 452 5.49 12.59 -6.05
CA THR A 452 6.61 11.84 -5.51
C THR A 452 6.11 10.43 -5.16
N TRP A 453 6.98 9.62 -4.64
CA TRP A 453 6.64 8.34 -4.03
C TRP A 453 6.63 8.42 -2.51
N ASN A 454 6.05 7.41 -1.87
CA ASN A 454 6.27 7.09 -0.49
C ASN A 454 6.87 5.69 -0.39
N ASP A 455 6.69 4.94 0.69
CA ASP A 455 7.32 3.63 0.87
C ASP A 455 6.73 2.54 -0.02
N HIS A 456 5.40 2.46 -0.16
CA HIS A 456 4.72 1.41 -0.91
C HIS A 456 4.90 1.47 -2.43
N ASP A 457 5.10 2.64 -3.03
CA ASP A 457 5.46 2.76 -4.44
C ASP A 457 6.97 2.78 -4.67
N PHE A 458 7.79 3.12 -3.66
CA PHE A 458 9.23 2.99 -3.68
C PHE A 458 9.68 1.53 -3.51
N GLY A 459 9.06 0.78 -2.58
CA GLY A 459 9.40 -0.60 -2.28
C GLY A 459 8.40 -1.28 -1.37
N ARG A 460 8.73 -1.49 -0.13
CA ARG A 460 7.87 -2.09 0.90
C ARG A 460 7.55 -1.08 1.99
N ASN A 461 6.58 -1.39 2.84
CA ASN A 461 6.28 -0.60 4.02
C ASN A 461 7.54 -0.21 4.81
N ASP A 462 7.66 1.06 5.18
CA ASP A 462 8.78 1.67 5.90
C ASP A 462 10.13 1.58 5.16
N SER A 463 10.15 1.40 3.84
CA SER A 463 11.39 1.30 3.06
C SER A 463 12.16 2.61 3.05
N ASP A 464 13.46 2.50 3.15
CA ASP A 464 14.41 3.60 3.03
C ASP A 464 15.38 3.42 1.85
N GLY A 465 16.27 4.36 1.66
CA GLY A 465 17.20 4.40 0.54
C GLY A 465 18.23 3.25 0.51
N THR A 466 18.31 2.43 1.53
CA THR A 466 19.18 1.24 1.55
C THR A 466 18.55 0.04 0.86
N LEU A 467 17.29 0.17 0.41
CA LEU A 467 16.55 -0.91 -0.25
C LEU A 467 17.21 -1.32 -1.55
N ALA A 468 17.50 -2.62 -1.68
CA ALA A 468 18.05 -3.19 -2.92
C ALA A 468 17.03 -3.13 -4.06
N GLY A 469 17.48 -2.76 -5.26
CA GLY A 469 16.64 -2.68 -6.45
C GLY A 469 15.81 -1.40 -6.57
N LYS A 470 16.00 -0.41 -5.71
CA LYS A 470 15.33 0.90 -5.77
C LYS A 470 15.49 1.61 -7.13
N GLU A 471 16.54 1.29 -7.88
CA GLU A 471 16.78 1.80 -9.24
C GLU A 471 15.67 1.38 -10.20
N ASN A 472 15.12 0.17 -10.04
CA ASN A 472 13.97 -0.30 -10.80
C ASN A 472 12.70 0.48 -10.46
N SER A 473 12.49 0.76 -9.17
CA SER A 473 11.36 1.59 -8.71
C SER A 473 11.45 3.00 -9.31
N ARG A 474 12.65 3.60 -9.27
CA ARG A 474 12.88 4.90 -9.91
C ARG A 474 12.65 4.85 -11.43
N ARG A 475 13.14 3.81 -12.08
CA ARG A 475 12.94 3.62 -13.51
C ARG A 475 11.45 3.56 -13.86
N ALA A 476 10.68 2.70 -13.22
CA ALA A 476 9.25 2.58 -13.44
C ALA A 476 8.51 3.89 -13.10
N PHE A 477 8.85 4.53 -11.97
CA PHE A 477 8.27 5.82 -11.61
C PHE A 477 8.45 6.84 -12.73
N LEU A 478 9.66 6.98 -13.29
CA LEU A 478 9.95 7.91 -14.36
C LEU A 478 9.32 7.53 -15.71
N GLU A 479 9.06 6.26 -15.95
CA GLU A 479 8.32 5.78 -17.13
C GLU A 479 6.84 6.22 -17.08
N TYR A 480 6.23 6.30 -15.88
CA TYR A 480 4.79 6.56 -15.71
C TYR A 480 4.46 7.95 -15.14
N ARG A 481 5.46 8.72 -14.70
CA ARG A 481 5.27 10.07 -14.15
C ARG A 481 5.88 11.12 -15.08
N PRO A 482 5.07 11.86 -15.83
CA PRO A 482 5.54 12.88 -16.76
C PRO A 482 5.94 14.17 -16.05
N LEU A 483 7.05 14.11 -15.30
CA LEU A 483 7.60 15.25 -14.56
C LEU A 483 8.40 16.18 -15.47
N PRO A 484 8.54 17.47 -15.12
CA PRO A 484 9.39 18.40 -15.87
C PRO A 484 10.86 17.98 -15.77
N ARG A 485 11.29 17.66 -14.57
CA ARG A 485 12.58 17.09 -14.19
C ARG A 485 12.37 16.18 -12.98
N ALA A 486 13.27 15.25 -12.73
CA ALA A 486 13.24 14.37 -11.58
C ALA A 486 14.65 14.17 -11.03
N GLY A 487 14.89 14.70 -9.84
CA GLY A 487 16.18 14.65 -9.17
C GLY A 487 17.31 15.31 -9.96
N GLU A 488 18.52 15.18 -9.48
CA GLU A 488 19.75 15.60 -10.13
C GLU A 488 20.70 14.39 -10.22
N HIS A 489 21.62 14.41 -11.19
CA HIS A 489 22.65 13.37 -11.40
C HIS A 489 22.09 11.93 -11.45
N GLY A 490 20.85 11.77 -11.94
CA GLY A 490 20.23 10.45 -12.05
C GLY A 490 19.72 9.88 -10.72
N GLN A 491 19.63 10.67 -9.65
CA GLN A 491 19.24 10.23 -8.31
C GLN A 491 17.98 10.93 -7.82
N GLY A 492 17.13 10.17 -7.11
CA GLY A 492 15.87 10.66 -6.56
C GLY A 492 14.81 11.00 -7.59
N VAL A 493 13.65 11.43 -7.12
CA VAL A 493 12.51 11.86 -7.95
C VAL A 493 12.01 13.26 -7.58
N TYR A 494 12.69 13.95 -6.67
CA TYR A 494 12.32 15.30 -6.25
C TYR A 494 12.24 16.26 -7.46
N SER A 495 11.31 17.18 -7.38
CA SER A 495 11.02 18.14 -8.47
C SER A 495 10.39 19.41 -7.93
N SER A 496 10.31 20.44 -8.76
CA SER A 496 9.52 21.63 -8.44
C SER A 496 8.77 22.13 -9.66
N PHE A 497 7.68 22.85 -9.41
CA PHE A 497 6.93 23.53 -10.45
C PHE A 497 6.24 24.78 -9.87
N ARG A 498 5.93 25.74 -10.72
CA ARG A 498 5.21 26.95 -10.35
C ARG A 498 3.84 27.03 -11.03
N ARG A 499 2.82 27.42 -10.24
CA ARG A 499 1.48 27.76 -10.73
C ARG A 499 1.04 29.09 -10.11
N GLY A 500 1.06 30.16 -10.91
CA GLY A 500 0.70 31.51 -10.45
C GLY A 500 1.43 31.92 -9.16
N PRO A 501 0.69 32.19 -8.04
CA PRO A 501 1.26 32.62 -6.78
C PRO A 501 1.88 31.51 -5.93
N VAL A 502 1.84 30.25 -6.33
CA VAL A 502 2.41 29.13 -5.56
C VAL A 502 3.52 28.43 -6.33
N GLU A 503 4.61 28.13 -5.65
CA GLU A 503 5.66 27.22 -6.10
C GLU A 503 5.71 26.00 -5.19
N VAL A 504 5.62 24.80 -5.78
CA VAL A 504 5.60 23.53 -5.07
C VAL A 504 6.95 22.86 -5.23
N PHE A 505 7.60 22.55 -4.13
CA PHE A 505 8.80 21.73 -4.03
C PHE A 505 8.36 20.35 -3.55
N VAL A 506 8.39 19.38 -4.46
CA VAL A 506 8.01 17.99 -4.20
C VAL A 506 9.25 17.22 -3.82
N LEU A 507 9.36 16.81 -2.54
CA LEU A 507 10.54 16.18 -1.98
C LEU A 507 10.47 14.66 -2.11
N ASP A 508 11.63 14.05 -2.24
CA ASP A 508 11.87 12.62 -2.16
C ASP A 508 12.41 12.27 -0.78
N THR A 509 11.62 11.61 0.03
CA THR A 509 11.98 11.21 1.41
C THR A 509 12.41 9.75 1.52
N ARG A 510 12.60 9.05 0.38
CA ARG A 510 12.95 7.63 0.36
C ARG A 510 14.35 7.37 -0.23
N TRP A 511 14.68 7.94 -1.38
CA TRP A 511 15.89 7.61 -2.14
C TRP A 511 17.20 7.75 -1.36
N PHE A 512 17.34 8.85 -0.61
CA PHE A 512 18.55 9.16 0.16
C PHE A 512 18.49 8.70 1.61
N ALA A 513 17.30 8.34 2.13
CA ALA A 513 17.12 8.01 3.53
C ALA A 513 18.10 6.91 3.98
N ARG A 514 18.90 7.21 5.00
CA ARG A 514 19.93 6.34 5.58
C ARG A 514 21.09 5.91 4.66
N THR A 515 21.20 6.45 3.45
CA THR A 515 22.28 6.06 2.52
C THR A 515 23.62 6.76 2.82
N GLU A 516 23.60 7.87 3.53
CA GLU A 516 24.78 8.63 3.91
C GLU A 516 24.60 9.32 5.28
N ARG A 517 25.67 9.94 5.78
CA ARG A 517 25.60 10.77 6.97
C ARG A 517 24.84 12.06 6.71
N SER A 518 24.04 12.48 7.68
CA SER A 518 23.23 13.68 7.56
C SER A 518 24.09 14.94 7.34
N TRP A 519 23.63 15.79 6.45
CA TRP A 519 24.18 17.13 6.22
C TRP A 519 23.98 18.07 7.41
N ALA A 520 23.01 17.77 8.30
CA ALA A 520 22.68 18.56 9.49
C ALA A 520 23.41 18.08 10.74
N ASP A 521 23.65 16.77 10.86
CA ASP A 521 24.33 16.13 12.00
C ASP A 521 25.08 14.87 11.51
N PRO A 522 26.40 14.96 11.31
CA PRO A 522 27.19 13.82 10.81
C PRO A 522 27.19 12.57 11.70
N ALA A 523 26.70 12.65 12.92
CA ALA A 523 26.54 11.48 13.80
C ALA A 523 25.28 10.66 13.47
N LYS A 524 24.34 11.22 12.71
CA LYS A 524 23.06 10.63 12.38
C LYS A 524 22.92 10.31 10.88
N PRO A 525 21.99 9.42 10.50
CA PRO A 525 21.67 9.19 9.08
C PRO A 525 20.89 10.36 8.49
N THR A 526 21.03 10.55 7.19
CA THR A 526 20.26 11.54 6.44
C THR A 526 18.84 11.03 6.11
N LEU A 527 17.90 11.96 5.88
CA LEU A 527 16.61 11.68 5.24
C LEU A 527 16.65 12.06 3.75
N ILE A 528 16.95 13.32 3.45
CA ILE A 528 16.84 13.84 2.08
C ILE A 528 18.18 13.91 1.33
N GLY A 529 19.28 13.58 1.99
CA GLY A 529 20.63 13.65 1.40
C GLY A 529 21.11 15.07 1.16
N ARG A 530 22.45 15.22 1.06
CA ARG A 530 23.07 16.52 0.81
C ARG A 530 22.67 17.10 -0.56
N GLN A 531 22.60 16.27 -1.57
CA GLN A 531 22.28 16.69 -2.94
C GLN A 531 20.89 17.35 -3.02
N GLN A 532 19.86 16.71 -2.45
CA GLN A 532 18.51 17.26 -2.45
C GLN A 532 18.40 18.49 -1.55
N TRP A 533 19.12 18.50 -0.42
CA TRP A 533 19.17 19.67 0.45
C TRP A 533 19.71 20.90 -0.28
N GLU A 534 20.82 20.78 -1.00
CA GLU A 534 21.41 21.87 -1.78
C GLU A 534 20.48 22.34 -2.92
N TRP A 535 19.81 21.41 -3.60
CA TRP A 535 18.80 21.72 -4.59
C TRP A 535 17.65 22.52 -3.99
N LEU A 536 17.12 22.11 -2.83
CA LEU A 536 16.03 22.79 -2.13
C LEU A 536 16.43 24.22 -1.73
N GLN A 537 17.65 24.37 -1.20
CA GLN A 537 18.18 25.69 -0.84
C GLN A 537 18.27 26.62 -2.06
N ARG A 538 18.78 26.14 -3.18
CA ARG A 538 18.87 26.93 -4.42
C ARG A 538 17.46 27.33 -4.91
N GLY A 539 16.53 26.40 -4.92
CA GLY A 539 15.17 26.65 -5.35
C GLY A 539 14.43 27.66 -4.47
N LEU A 540 14.49 27.49 -3.15
CA LEU A 540 13.82 28.39 -2.21
C LEU A 540 14.38 29.81 -2.25
N ARG A 541 15.70 30.00 -2.40
CA ARG A 541 16.32 31.31 -2.57
C ARG A 541 15.93 31.98 -3.89
N ALA A 542 15.77 31.21 -4.94
CA ALA A 542 15.38 31.72 -6.27
C ALA A 542 13.88 32.00 -6.41
N SER A 543 13.06 31.42 -5.54
CA SER A 543 11.61 31.51 -5.62
C SER A 543 11.08 32.89 -5.29
N THR A 544 10.36 33.49 -6.25
CA THR A 544 9.64 34.74 -6.07
C THR A 544 8.14 34.53 -5.79
N ALA A 545 7.70 33.27 -5.59
CA ALA A 545 6.31 32.98 -5.30
C ALA A 545 5.93 33.47 -3.89
N PRO A 546 4.76 34.12 -3.71
CA PRO A 546 4.26 34.43 -2.38
C PRO A 546 4.18 33.22 -1.46
N PHE A 547 3.79 32.08 -2.01
CA PHE A 547 3.68 30.82 -1.26
C PHE A 547 4.59 29.74 -1.83
N LYS A 548 5.28 29.01 -0.94
CA LYS A 548 6.17 27.90 -1.22
C LYS A 548 5.68 26.68 -0.48
N VAL A 549 5.19 25.68 -1.20
CA VAL A 549 4.69 24.45 -0.60
C VAL A 549 5.80 23.40 -0.62
N LEU A 550 6.24 22.95 0.54
CA LEU A 550 7.12 21.79 0.67
C LEU A 550 6.26 20.55 0.87
N ALA A 551 6.19 19.71 -0.16
CA ALA A 551 5.32 18.55 -0.20
C ALA A 551 6.12 17.25 -0.28
N CYS A 552 5.77 16.23 0.51
CA CYS A 552 6.41 14.92 0.49
C CYS A 552 5.44 13.80 0.84
N GLY A 553 5.88 12.55 0.70
CA GLY A 553 5.08 11.37 1.07
C GLY A 553 4.84 11.27 2.58
N MET A 554 5.87 11.51 3.39
CA MET A 554 5.85 11.44 4.84
C MET A 554 5.22 12.66 5.50
N ILE A 555 4.80 12.50 6.76
CA ILE A 555 4.41 13.63 7.61
C ILE A 555 5.64 14.38 8.11
N TRP A 556 5.53 15.72 8.24
CA TRP A 556 6.54 16.59 8.87
C TRP A 556 6.47 16.52 10.40
N ASP A 557 5.27 16.29 10.93
CA ASP A 557 5.08 16.05 12.35
C ASP A 557 5.77 14.75 12.77
N GLY A 558 6.30 14.73 13.98
CA GLY A 558 7.05 13.57 14.50
C GLY A 558 6.19 12.48 15.11
N LYS A 559 4.88 12.58 14.98
CA LYS A 559 3.95 11.73 15.72
C LYS A 559 2.91 11.10 14.80
N GLY A 560 3.39 10.13 14.00
CA GLY A 560 2.54 9.33 13.10
C GLY A 560 1.62 8.33 13.79
N GLY A 561 1.77 8.17 15.09
CA GLY A 561 1.20 7.10 15.91
C GLY A 561 2.31 6.43 16.71
N SER A 562 2.02 5.42 17.51
CA SER A 562 2.98 4.80 18.41
C SER A 562 4.01 3.89 17.70
N THR A 563 3.85 3.57 16.43
CA THR A 563 4.62 2.53 15.75
C THR A 563 5.35 2.97 14.48
N GLU A 564 5.03 4.14 13.90
CA GLU A 564 5.68 4.60 12.66
C GLU A 564 6.97 5.36 12.96
N SER A 565 8.07 4.88 12.36
CA SER A 565 9.41 5.45 12.53
C SER A 565 9.91 6.21 11.31
N ASP A 566 9.16 6.24 10.23
CA ASP A 566 9.57 6.78 8.93
C ASP A 566 9.03 8.20 8.61
N ALA A 567 8.70 8.97 9.64
CA ALA A 567 8.34 10.38 9.56
C ALA A 567 9.55 11.31 9.72
N TRP A 568 9.42 12.61 9.37
CA TRP A 568 10.40 13.65 9.66
C TRP A 568 10.73 13.76 11.17
N GLY A 569 9.83 13.26 12.02
CA GLY A 569 10.08 13.14 13.46
C GLY A 569 11.23 12.23 13.82
N SER A 570 11.54 11.22 13.02
CA SER A 570 12.73 10.37 13.17
C SER A 570 14.02 11.09 12.71
N TYR A 571 13.88 12.18 11.96
CA TYR A 571 14.97 12.99 11.40
C TYR A 571 14.87 14.45 11.87
N VAL A 572 14.49 14.67 13.15
CA VAL A 572 14.33 15.98 13.76
C VAL A 572 15.57 16.86 13.54
N HIS A 573 16.77 16.27 13.55
CA HIS A 573 18.02 16.97 13.30
C HIS A 573 18.07 17.67 11.91
N GLU A 574 17.54 17.06 10.86
CA GLU A 574 17.43 17.71 9.54
C GLU A 574 16.27 18.70 9.49
N ARG A 575 15.10 18.34 10.04
CA ARG A 575 13.92 19.21 10.06
C ARG A 575 14.19 20.52 10.78
N GLU A 576 14.77 20.48 11.97
CA GLU A 576 15.03 21.67 12.77
C GLU A 576 16.11 22.56 12.14
N VAL A 577 17.12 21.97 11.48
CA VAL A 577 18.11 22.75 10.72
C VAL A 577 17.46 23.40 9.48
N LEU A 578 16.60 22.69 8.77
CA LEU A 578 15.83 23.26 7.66
C LEU A 578 14.98 24.43 8.15
N PHE A 579 14.23 24.28 9.24
CA PHE A 579 13.38 25.36 9.77
C PHE A 579 14.22 26.58 10.19
N ARG A 580 15.33 26.39 10.89
CA ARG A 580 16.24 27.48 11.25
C ARG A 580 16.81 28.17 10.00
N TRP A 581 17.21 27.39 9.01
CA TRP A 581 17.73 27.91 7.75
C TRP A 581 16.70 28.79 6.99
N LEU A 582 15.41 28.44 7.05
CA LEU A 582 14.34 29.28 6.49
C LEU A 582 14.34 30.67 7.13
N GLY A 583 14.44 30.74 8.46
CA GLY A 583 14.51 32.01 9.18
C GLY A 583 15.79 32.82 8.87
N GLU A 584 16.96 32.16 8.96
CA GLU A 584 18.26 32.78 8.68
C GLU A 584 18.37 33.35 7.25
N ASN A 585 17.71 32.71 6.28
CA ASN A 585 17.70 33.16 4.89
C ASN A 585 16.45 33.97 4.52
N LYS A 586 15.63 34.34 5.50
CA LYS A 586 14.41 35.16 5.32
C LYS A 586 13.43 34.58 4.29
N ILE A 587 13.29 33.26 4.26
CA ILE A 587 12.36 32.57 3.37
C ILE A 587 10.94 32.65 3.94
N GLY A 588 10.13 33.53 3.42
CA GLY A 588 8.72 33.66 3.78
C GLY A 588 7.78 32.80 2.93
N GLY A 589 6.54 32.64 3.38
CA GLY A 589 5.47 32.00 2.62
C GLY A 589 5.55 30.48 2.55
N VAL A 590 6.27 29.80 3.46
CA VAL A 590 6.43 28.35 3.45
C VAL A 590 5.25 27.68 4.15
N VAL A 591 4.72 26.65 3.50
CA VAL A 591 3.67 25.75 4.00
C VAL A 591 4.08 24.30 3.74
N LEU A 592 3.77 23.42 4.67
CA LEU A 592 4.15 22.02 4.63
C LEU A 592 2.94 21.15 4.25
N VAL A 593 3.18 20.13 3.42
CA VAL A 593 2.16 19.12 3.07
C VAL A 593 2.76 17.74 3.18
N GLY A 594 2.05 16.83 3.85
CA GLY A 594 2.43 15.43 4.03
C GLY A 594 1.27 14.47 3.77
N GLY A 595 1.58 13.17 3.71
CA GLY A 595 0.61 12.09 3.48
C GLY A 595 0.73 10.94 4.49
N ASP A 596 0.74 9.70 4.04
CA ASP A 596 1.14 8.46 4.70
C ASP A 596 0.13 7.85 5.69
N ILE A 597 -0.16 8.49 6.77
CA ILE A 597 -0.69 7.93 8.03
C ILE A 597 -2.17 7.55 8.03
N HIS A 598 -2.85 7.55 6.89
CA HIS A 598 -4.28 7.19 6.73
C HIS A 598 -5.25 7.94 7.66
N ILE A 599 -4.86 9.14 8.04
CA ILE A 599 -5.66 10.11 8.77
C ILE A 599 -5.23 11.52 8.37
N SER A 600 -6.14 12.45 8.30
CA SER A 600 -5.80 13.83 7.92
C SER A 600 -5.70 14.72 9.14
N ARG A 601 -4.72 15.64 9.11
CA ARG A 601 -4.49 16.58 10.21
C ARG A 601 -4.17 17.98 9.70
N LEU A 602 -4.49 18.96 10.52
CA LEU A 602 -3.96 20.31 10.43
C LEU A 602 -3.05 20.55 11.63
N VAL A 603 -1.76 20.77 11.38
CA VAL A 603 -0.73 20.92 12.43
C VAL A 603 -0.10 22.30 12.34
N ARG A 604 0.22 22.89 13.49
CA ARG A 604 0.90 24.17 13.61
C ARG A 604 2.20 24.00 14.41
N PHE A 605 3.33 24.23 13.77
CA PHE A 605 4.63 24.21 14.42
C PHE A 605 4.91 25.54 15.12
N PRO A 606 5.36 25.54 16.39
CA PRO A 606 5.69 26.75 17.14
C PRO A 606 7.06 27.32 16.71
N THR A 607 7.20 27.64 15.42
CA THR A 607 8.48 28.03 14.79
C THR A 607 8.71 29.54 14.74
N ARG A 608 7.90 30.35 15.42
CA ARG A 608 8.04 31.81 15.38
C ARG A 608 9.43 32.29 15.79
N ALA A 609 10.08 31.63 16.74
CA ALA A 609 11.44 32.00 17.19
C ALA A 609 12.53 31.64 16.17
N SER A 610 12.36 30.51 15.42
CA SER A 610 13.38 30.01 14.50
C SER A 610 13.16 30.45 13.04
N VAL A 611 11.89 30.60 12.60
CA VAL A 611 11.51 30.92 11.23
C VAL A 611 11.01 32.38 11.09
N GLY A 612 10.50 32.96 12.18
CA GLY A 612 9.86 34.27 12.20
C GLY A 612 8.32 34.21 12.12
N TYR A 613 7.77 33.04 11.75
CA TYR A 613 6.34 32.76 11.73
C TYR A 613 6.08 31.31 12.09
N GLU A 614 4.81 30.95 12.31
CA GLU A 614 4.40 29.59 12.59
C GLU A 614 4.22 28.81 11.29
N LEU A 615 4.94 27.72 11.10
CA LEU A 615 4.73 26.81 9.98
C LEU A 615 3.42 26.03 10.16
N THR A 616 2.68 25.91 9.09
CA THR A 616 1.46 25.09 9.03
C THR A 616 1.72 23.88 8.17
N GLU A 617 1.37 22.69 8.67
CA GLU A 617 1.35 21.45 7.92
C GLU A 617 -0.10 21.01 7.68
N PHE A 618 -0.36 20.60 6.45
CA PHE A 618 -1.56 19.88 6.06
C PHE A 618 -1.19 18.44 5.77
N ILE A 619 -1.67 17.51 6.58
CA ILE A 619 -1.55 16.07 6.34
C ILE A 619 -2.84 15.63 5.66
N THR A 620 -2.70 14.99 4.49
CA THR A 620 -3.83 14.56 3.65
C THR A 620 -3.67 13.09 3.27
N SER A 621 -4.48 12.24 3.89
CA SER A 621 -4.53 10.79 3.73
C SER A 621 -5.81 10.27 4.38
N PRO A 622 -6.49 9.23 3.82
CA PRO A 622 -6.20 8.53 2.57
C PRO A 622 -7.15 8.90 1.42
N MET A 623 -6.74 8.67 0.18
CA MET A 623 -7.62 8.67 -0.99
C MET A 623 -8.31 7.32 -1.24
N HIS A 624 -8.30 6.40 -0.26
CA HIS A 624 -9.01 5.12 -0.25
C HIS A 624 -9.92 5.00 0.99
N ASP A 625 -10.50 3.85 1.25
CA ASP A 625 -11.51 3.62 2.31
C ASP A 625 -10.93 3.31 3.71
N ARG A 626 -9.61 3.08 3.82
CA ARG A 626 -8.98 2.66 5.09
C ARG A 626 -8.47 3.86 5.88
N VAL A 627 -9.08 4.13 7.01
CA VAL A 627 -8.65 5.13 7.99
C VAL A 627 -8.03 4.42 9.18
N PHE A 628 -6.96 4.99 9.76
CA PHE A 628 -6.31 4.47 10.95
C PHE A 628 -6.52 5.40 12.16
N PRO A 629 -7.61 5.25 12.92
CA PRO A 629 -7.92 6.11 14.06
C PRO A 629 -6.85 6.08 15.16
N HIS A 630 -6.07 5.00 15.28
CA HIS A 630 -4.94 4.92 16.20
C HIS A 630 -3.82 5.92 15.87
N ALA A 631 -3.77 6.44 14.66
CA ALA A 631 -2.89 7.54 14.30
C ALA A 631 -3.39 8.90 14.81
N ALA A 632 -4.60 8.99 15.37
CA ALA A 632 -5.08 10.20 16.04
C ALA A 632 -4.31 10.39 17.36
N ILE A 633 -3.69 11.55 17.51
CA ILE A 633 -2.87 11.88 18.68
C ILE A 633 -3.40 13.13 19.40
N LYS A 634 -3.20 13.19 20.71
CA LYS A 634 -3.42 14.41 21.49
C LYS A 634 -2.12 15.21 21.56
N ASP A 635 -2.00 16.21 20.71
CA ASP A 635 -0.87 17.13 20.68
C ASP A 635 -1.40 18.58 20.61
N PRO A 636 -0.88 19.52 21.43
CA PRO A 636 -1.31 20.90 21.40
C PRO A 636 -1.06 21.62 20.06
N ASN A 637 -0.17 21.07 19.23
CA ASN A 637 0.13 21.59 17.90
C ASN A 637 -0.86 21.09 16.83
N VAL A 638 -1.62 20.03 17.10
CA VAL A 638 -2.65 19.52 16.21
C VAL A 638 -3.92 20.35 16.37
N ILE A 639 -4.26 21.14 15.35
CA ILE A 639 -5.42 22.02 15.34
C ILE A 639 -6.70 21.24 15.00
N ALA A 640 -6.59 20.27 14.10
CA ALA A 640 -7.71 19.42 13.68
C ALA A 640 -7.21 18.02 13.28
N THR A 641 -7.99 17.01 13.61
CA THR A 641 -7.84 15.63 13.13
C THR A 641 -9.13 15.22 12.44
N VAL A 642 -9.03 14.57 11.30
CA VAL A 642 -10.17 14.12 10.49
C VAL A 642 -10.01 12.66 10.14
N GLU A 643 -10.91 11.84 10.65
CA GLU A 643 -10.98 10.37 10.45
C GLU A 643 -11.96 10.05 9.32
N GLU A 644 -11.75 10.65 8.17
CA GLU A 644 -12.60 10.49 6.99
C GLU A 644 -11.85 9.80 5.88
N PRO A 645 -12.39 8.74 5.25
CA PRO A 645 -11.83 8.12 4.05
C PRO A 645 -12.09 8.97 2.80
N TRP A 646 -11.40 8.65 1.71
CA TRP A 646 -11.61 9.27 0.41
C TRP A 646 -11.48 10.79 0.45
N VAL A 647 -10.35 11.28 0.96
CA VAL A 647 -10.09 12.72 1.11
C VAL A 647 -8.90 13.18 0.29
N PHE A 648 -8.88 14.45 -0.05
CA PHE A 648 -7.74 15.18 -0.57
C PHE A 648 -7.70 16.59 0.01
N LEU A 649 -6.50 17.18 0.04
CA LEU A 649 -6.32 18.57 0.38
C LEU A 649 -6.48 19.44 -0.88
N LYS A 650 -7.33 20.45 -0.80
CA LYS A 650 -7.49 21.51 -1.79
C LYS A 650 -6.75 22.76 -1.30
N LEU A 651 -5.72 23.19 -2.02
CA LEU A 651 -5.01 24.46 -1.80
C LEU A 651 -5.41 25.48 -2.86
N THR A 652 -6.00 26.58 -2.44
CA THR A 652 -6.32 27.71 -3.30
C THR A 652 -5.39 28.88 -2.96
N ALA A 653 -4.54 29.28 -3.90
CA ALA A 653 -3.67 30.44 -3.78
C ALA A 653 -4.18 31.57 -4.68
N ASP A 654 -4.37 32.75 -4.11
CA ASP A 654 -4.93 33.92 -4.79
C ASP A 654 -4.10 35.15 -4.49
N ASN A 655 -3.57 35.80 -5.52
CA ASN A 655 -2.88 37.09 -5.45
C ASN A 655 -3.50 38.16 -6.34
N THR A 656 -4.77 38.02 -6.70
CA THR A 656 -5.53 39.02 -7.46
C THR A 656 -6.04 40.17 -6.60
N GLY A 657 -6.10 39.96 -5.28
CA GLY A 657 -6.49 41.00 -4.32
C GLY A 657 -5.31 41.85 -3.81
N ALA A 658 -5.56 42.68 -2.83
CA ALA A 658 -4.56 43.57 -2.22
C ALA A 658 -3.43 42.82 -1.51
N GLU A 659 -3.70 41.63 -1.03
CA GLU A 659 -2.74 40.75 -0.33
C GLU A 659 -2.90 39.31 -0.83
N PRO A 660 -1.79 38.59 -1.11
CA PRO A 660 -1.86 37.18 -1.43
C PRO A 660 -2.39 36.36 -0.27
N VAL A 661 -3.29 35.43 -0.58
CA VAL A 661 -3.93 34.51 0.38
C VAL A 661 -3.81 33.08 -0.10
N LEU A 662 -3.51 32.15 0.82
CA LEU A 662 -3.55 30.71 0.61
C LEU A 662 -4.63 30.10 1.52
N VAL A 663 -5.53 29.31 0.93
CA VAL A 663 -6.59 28.62 1.66
C VAL A 663 -6.42 27.13 1.47
N GLY A 664 -6.27 26.40 2.59
CA GLY A 664 -6.29 24.93 2.63
C GLY A 664 -7.63 24.42 3.14
N GLU A 665 -8.23 23.50 2.40
CA GLU A 665 -9.48 22.81 2.74
C GLU A 665 -9.32 21.29 2.54
N LEU A 666 -9.70 20.49 3.51
CA LEU A 666 -9.80 19.04 3.33
C LEU A 666 -11.19 18.72 2.76
N VAL A 667 -11.22 17.97 1.66
CA VAL A 667 -12.45 17.68 0.90
C VAL A 667 -12.56 16.17 0.69
N ASN A 668 -13.73 15.57 0.93
CA ASN A 668 -13.99 14.18 0.61
C ASN A 668 -14.61 14.00 -0.79
N ARG A 669 -14.80 12.76 -1.22
CA ARG A 669 -15.35 12.43 -2.54
C ARG A 669 -16.79 12.95 -2.75
N GLU A 670 -17.57 13.17 -1.69
CA GLU A 670 -18.91 13.78 -1.74
C GLU A 670 -18.86 15.31 -1.82
N GLY A 671 -17.68 15.92 -1.65
CA GLY A 671 -17.50 17.38 -1.65
C GLY A 671 -17.71 18.05 -0.29
N ARG A 672 -17.83 17.24 0.80
CA ARG A 672 -17.88 17.78 2.17
C ARG A 672 -16.51 18.33 2.55
N ARG A 673 -16.50 19.48 3.24
CA ARG A 673 -15.30 20.15 3.76
C ARG A 673 -15.23 19.96 5.28
N PHE A 674 -14.04 19.55 5.79
CA PHE A 674 -13.83 19.20 7.20
C PHE A 674 -13.10 20.28 7.99
N PHE A 675 -12.15 20.94 7.36
CA PHE A 675 -11.50 22.14 7.90
C PHE A 675 -11.22 23.14 6.79
N ARG A 676 -11.07 24.40 7.17
CA ARG A 676 -10.60 25.48 6.31
C ARG A 676 -9.58 26.32 7.07
N ARG A 677 -8.38 26.44 6.52
CA ARG A 677 -7.33 27.31 7.05
C ARG A 677 -6.93 28.34 6.00
N GLU A 678 -7.05 29.61 6.38
CA GLU A 678 -6.58 30.74 5.58
C GLU A 678 -5.25 31.22 6.14
N LEU A 679 -4.30 31.50 5.25
CA LEU A 679 -2.96 31.98 5.53
C LEU A 679 -2.69 33.20 4.64
N ARG A 680 -2.42 34.36 5.25
CA ARG A 680 -2.08 35.59 4.53
C ARG A 680 -0.56 35.67 4.35
N ALA A 681 -0.12 36.24 3.22
CA ALA A 681 1.31 36.41 2.98
C ALA A 681 1.99 37.26 4.08
N SER A 682 1.28 38.22 4.68
CA SER A 682 1.78 39.02 5.82
C SER A 682 2.03 38.19 7.08
N GLU A 683 1.23 37.12 7.32
CA GLU A 683 1.39 36.21 8.48
C GLU A 683 2.59 35.28 8.33
N LEU A 684 3.08 35.06 7.11
CA LEU A 684 4.16 34.16 6.76
C LEU A 684 5.46 34.88 6.37
N ARG A 685 5.71 36.06 6.92
CA ARG A 685 6.95 36.83 6.68
C ARG A 685 8.03 36.42 7.67
N ALA A 686 9.17 36.04 7.12
CA ALA A 686 10.40 35.95 7.92
C ALA A 686 10.91 37.39 8.22
N PRO A 687 11.45 37.67 9.39
CA PRO A 687 11.84 39.00 9.84
C PRO A 687 13.00 39.62 9.04
#